data_6ec8a4744dff583eec49bf775fea623f
#
_entry.id   6ec8a4744dff583eec49bf775fea623f
#
_cell.length_a   1.000
_cell.length_b   1.000
_cell.length_c   1.000
_cell.angle_alpha   90.00
_cell.angle_beta   90.00
_cell.angle_gamma   90.00
#
_symmetry.space_group_name_H-M   'P 1'
#
loop_
_entity.id
_entity.type
_entity.pdbx_description
1 polymer ?
#
loop_
_entity_poly.entity_id
_entity_poly.type
_entity_poly.pdbx_seq_one_letter_code
_entity_poly.pdbx_strand_id
1 'polypeptide(L)'
;SDLKDTSYNVYVKAQDNCNGETAFFSTSKLVVDTLPPELTVSQDTMTAADEKGWHKDDISYIVKADDSLSGIKSVEYTVFDGKRKIVSGQTVELDASGEGRITIPATEQFNGIDLMLSVKATDYAGLKTEVKGDSFKFSMDSQSPDVSIEPEAGKNRKYFNDDVRIKTSVADSISGVVSAKYQIVTDDQSVSDDEGAWNELDESGIINVSAEAYLDKKTDVYVKAVDEAGNVTVADLTASGSQQHHTVTYGTPEQPDPQCISSVKGTEYYRENRIATISVKENELFFDPDETKINVKVDGNEQTQSDAWSEKSYWVKTGEGAEAVYSKQLVFNAGHKYELSVSAKDLCGNSDNGFEIEGDKSAEFVIDVQSPTGNIRFDGLSTGMDTVWDLLLPKDKYEISRFAAKKVNIAGQLGDEHGGIKSAEYFVSAEDAIIDVDSIQEADWKTLDSLNEDGTFSEPIECENKNCVVYVRVTDLSGNVSYISTNGLVVDTCAPAISVITPETASGVYSADVPVSIEVSDENATGVASGIKSVNYTVTNMGQTTQDGTLYSYDKTAAGLKDLENHVTEQLDISAASNNSNEVRIDVTATDNAGTAYTVTKYIKIDTTAPTVQVSYDNNSADKSFGDTAYFKAPRTATVKVTERNFDASKVAAEIKAA
;
A
#
# COMPACT_ATOMS: atom_id res chain seq x y z
N SER A 1 12.23 21.90 -31.44
CA SER A 1 12.58 22.62 -30.21
C SER A 1 12.29 21.70 -29.05
N ASP A 2 13.28 21.55 -28.21
CA ASP A 2 13.10 20.73 -27.00
C ASP A 2 12.06 21.41 -26.10
N LEU A 3 11.07 20.66 -25.68
CA LEU A 3 10.06 21.09 -24.71
C LEU A 3 10.73 21.22 -23.34
N LYS A 4 10.50 22.33 -22.63
CA LYS A 4 11.12 22.59 -21.32
C LYS A 4 10.16 23.28 -20.37
N ASP A 5 10.21 22.84 -19.13
CA ASP A 5 9.69 23.49 -17.93
C ASP A 5 8.39 24.28 -18.09
N THR A 6 7.40 23.62 -18.64
CA THR A 6 6.04 24.19 -18.76
C THR A 6 5.03 23.10 -19.15
N SER A 7 3.78 23.47 -19.15
CA SER A 7 2.72 22.59 -19.62
C SER A 7 2.40 22.83 -21.09
N TYR A 8 2.22 21.76 -21.80
CA TYR A 8 1.95 21.76 -23.22
C TYR A 8 0.64 21.07 -23.55
N ASN A 9 -0.05 21.57 -24.52
CA ASN A 9 -1.07 20.84 -25.22
C ASN A 9 -0.57 20.63 -26.66
N VAL A 10 -0.53 19.39 -27.09
CA VAL A 10 -0.17 19.10 -28.47
C VAL A 10 -1.45 19.09 -29.29
N TYR A 11 -1.50 19.94 -30.29
CA TYR A 11 -2.60 20.01 -31.22
C TYR A 11 -2.13 19.41 -32.54
N VAL A 12 -2.83 18.44 -33.01
CA VAL A 12 -2.58 17.85 -34.33
C VAL A 12 -3.73 18.23 -35.25
N LYS A 13 -3.37 18.83 -36.34
CA LYS A 13 -4.29 19.14 -37.45
C LYS A 13 -4.02 18.12 -38.55
N ALA A 14 -4.97 17.32 -38.88
CA ALA A 14 -4.91 16.45 -40.05
C ALA A 14 -5.87 16.97 -41.12
N GLN A 15 -5.39 17.12 -42.32
CA GLN A 15 -6.19 17.52 -43.47
C GLN A 15 -5.99 16.48 -44.58
N ASP A 16 -7.05 16.03 -45.18
CA ASP A 16 -6.96 15.13 -46.32
C ASP A 16 -6.62 15.89 -47.59
N ASN A 17 -6.21 15.17 -48.62
CA ASN A 17 -5.85 15.74 -49.94
C ASN A 17 -7.08 16.13 -50.79
N CYS A 18 -8.29 15.96 -50.26
CA CYS A 18 -9.53 16.15 -51.02
C CYS A 18 -10.33 17.37 -50.59
N ASN A 19 -9.71 18.32 -49.86
CA ASN A 19 -10.36 19.51 -49.28
C ASN A 19 -11.47 19.22 -48.23
N GLY A 20 -11.47 18.06 -47.59
CA GLY A 20 -12.33 17.76 -46.50
C GLY A 20 -12.04 18.53 -45.24
N GLU A 21 -12.98 18.52 -44.31
CA GLU A 21 -12.85 19.22 -43.03
C GLU A 21 -11.66 18.71 -42.22
N THR A 22 -11.00 19.65 -41.57
CA THR A 22 -9.86 19.39 -40.73
C THR A 22 -10.28 18.77 -39.42
N ALA A 23 -9.79 17.58 -39.09
CA ALA A 23 -9.90 17.04 -37.76
C ALA A 23 -8.82 17.62 -36.85
N PHE A 24 -9.22 18.13 -35.70
CA PHE A 24 -8.32 18.60 -34.67
C PHE A 24 -8.32 17.61 -33.51
N PHE A 25 -7.13 17.18 -33.12
CA PHE A 25 -6.91 16.39 -31.93
C PHE A 25 -6.02 17.18 -30.99
N SER A 26 -6.35 17.18 -29.71
CA SER A 26 -5.47 17.70 -28.66
C SER A 26 -5.14 16.61 -27.67
N THR A 27 -3.92 16.61 -27.18
CA THR A 27 -3.58 15.79 -26.02
C THR A 27 -4.18 16.41 -24.76
N SER A 28 -4.33 15.61 -23.72
CA SER A 28 -4.38 16.12 -22.36
C SER A 28 -3.07 16.88 -22.06
N LYS A 29 -3.13 17.79 -21.13
CA LYS A 29 -2.00 18.59 -20.67
C LYS A 29 -0.77 17.71 -20.42
N LEU A 30 0.31 17.93 -21.20
CA LEU A 30 1.62 17.34 -20.96
C LEU A 30 2.45 18.34 -20.16
N VAL A 31 2.91 17.96 -19.01
CA VAL A 31 3.85 18.76 -18.22
C VAL A 31 5.25 18.22 -18.48
N VAL A 32 6.15 19.07 -18.92
CA VAL A 32 7.58 18.76 -18.99
C VAL A 32 8.24 19.58 -17.88
N ASP A 33 8.80 18.88 -16.96
CA ASP A 33 9.44 19.43 -15.79
C ASP A 33 10.85 18.90 -15.67
N THR A 34 11.83 19.78 -15.63
CA THR A 34 13.25 19.44 -15.47
C THR A 34 13.87 20.12 -14.26
N LEU A 35 13.06 20.85 -13.48
CA LEU A 35 13.48 21.52 -12.27
C LEU A 35 13.10 20.65 -11.06
N PRO A 36 14.04 20.33 -10.19
CA PRO A 36 13.69 19.61 -8.98
C PRO A 36 12.90 20.50 -8.01
N PRO A 37 12.10 19.91 -7.12
CA PRO A 37 11.31 20.65 -6.16
C PRO A 37 12.17 21.53 -5.26
N GLU A 38 11.66 22.69 -4.88
CA GLU A 38 12.23 23.50 -3.82
C GLU A 38 11.89 22.87 -2.47
N LEU A 39 12.90 22.74 -1.63
CA LEU A 39 12.76 22.15 -0.30
C LEU A 39 13.49 23.01 0.73
N THR A 40 12.79 23.45 1.75
CA THR A 40 13.39 24.09 2.92
C THR A 40 13.01 23.33 4.17
N VAL A 41 13.97 23.22 5.07
CA VAL A 41 13.81 22.58 6.38
C VAL A 41 14.39 23.50 7.43
N SER A 42 13.66 23.76 8.49
CA SER A 42 14.11 24.56 9.62
C SER A 42 13.68 23.91 10.91
N GLN A 43 14.54 23.95 11.91
CA GLN A 43 14.15 23.50 13.24
C GLN A 43 13.13 24.45 13.83
N ASP A 44 12.11 23.91 14.49
CA ASP A 44 11.17 24.72 15.27
C ASP A 44 11.88 25.29 16.48
N THR A 45 11.89 26.60 16.60
CA THR A 45 12.56 27.31 17.69
C THR A 45 12.01 26.97 19.07
N MET A 46 10.80 26.42 19.15
CA MET A 46 10.21 25.94 20.40
C MET A 46 10.87 24.63 20.89
N THR A 47 11.58 23.92 20.02
CA THR A 47 12.28 22.66 20.30
C THR A 47 13.79 22.82 20.10
N ALA A 48 14.34 24.00 20.35
CA ALA A 48 15.76 24.23 20.27
C ALA A 48 16.53 23.43 21.35
N ALA A 49 17.75 23.05 21.03
CA ALA A 49 18.64 22.40 21.99
C ALA A 49 18.90 23.34 23.19
N ASP A 50 19.36 22.74 24.26
CA ASP A 50 19.89 23.48 25.40
C ASP A 50 21.16 24.28 25.04
N GLU A 51 21.71 25.03 26.00
CA GLU A 51 22.93 25.84 25.79
C GLU A 51 24.17 25.01 25.41
N LYS A 52 24.15 23.72 25.68
CA LYS A 52 25.22 22.77 25.39
C LYS A 52 25.01 21.97 24.10
N GLY A 53 23.85 22.13 23.45
CA GLY A 53 23.52 21.50 22.18
C GLY A 53 22.78 20.17 22.30
N TRP A 54 22.26 19.83 23.49
CA TRP A 54 21.49 18.63 23.73
C TRP A 54 19.98 18.85 23.67
N HIS A 55 19.27 17.80 23.28
CA HIS A 55 17.82 17.70 23.39
C HIS A 55 17.46 16.55 24.33
N LYS A 56 16.62 16.81 25.30
CA LYS A 56 15.99 15.79 26.15
C LYS A 56 14.53 15.56 25.81
N ASP A 57 13.93 16.48 25.12
CA ASP A 57 12.54 16.47 24.68
C ASP A 57 12.45 16.34 23.16
N ASP A 58 11.25 16.10 22.66
CA ASP A 58 10.98 15.97 21.23
C ASP A 58 11.53 17.14 20.40
N ILE A 59 12.15 16.83 19.27
CA ILE A 59 12.61 17.82 18.32
C ILE A 59 11.62 17.91 17.16
N SER A 60 11.26 19.11 16.79
CA SER A 60 10.42 19.35 15.64
C SER A 60 11.13 20.16 14.56
N TYR A 61 10.88 19.79 13.33
CA TYR A 61 11.31 20.52 12.14
C TYR A 61 10.10 20.90 11.30
N ILE A 62 10.12 22.13 10.79
CA ILE A 62 9.15 22.61 9.81
C ILE A 62 9.75 22.36 8.44
N VAL A 63 9.01 21.67 7.61
CA VAL A 63 9.39 21.35 6.23
C VAL A 63 8.46 22.11 5.30
N LYS A 64 9.02 22.77 4.31
CA LYS A 64 8.24 23.39 3.25
C LYS A 64 8.78 22.92 1.91
N ALA A 65 7.90 22.33 1.12
CA ALA A 65 8.22 21.86 -0.22
C ALA A 65 7.24 22.46 -1.24
N ASP A 66 7.78 22.93 -2.33
CA ASP A 66 6.99 23.48 -3.44
C ASP A 66 7.56 23.04 -4.78
N ASP A 67 6.68 22.74 -5.68
CA ASP A 67 6.98 22.54 -7.08
C ASP A 67 5.84 23.09 -7.93
N SER A 68 6.12 24.15 -8.66
CA SER A 68 5.12 24.92 -9.39
C SER A 68 4.66 24.26 -10.69
N LEU A 69 5.38 23.24 -11.17
CA LEU A 69 5.12 22.61 -12.46
C LEU A 69 4.48 21.23 -12.34
N SER A 70 5.20 20.27 -11.82
CA SER A 70 4.69 18.91 -11.65
C SER A 70 4.03 18.69 -10.29
N GLY A 71 4.33 19.51 -9.31
CA GLY A 71 3.82 19.40 -7.95
C GLY A 71 4.58 18.37 -7.12
N ILE A 72 4.43 18.41 -5.82
CA ILE A 72 5.09 17.50 -4.88
C ILE A 72 4.38 16.16 -4.86
N LYS A 73 5.12 15.09 -5.13
CA LYS A 73 4.66 13.70 -5.04
C LYS A 73 4.83 13.14 -3.64
N SER A 74 5.99 13.35 -3.05
CA SER A 74 6.28 12.89 -1.68
C SER A 74 7.37 13.71 -1.04
N VAL A 75 7.29 13.84 0.27
CA VAL A 75 8.40 14.28 1.13
C VAL A 75 8.67 13.19 2.14
N GLU A 76 9.93 12.80 2.26
CA GLU A 76 10.37 11.72 3.15
C GLU A 76 11.54 12.19 4.00
N TYR A 77 11.63 11.68 5.23
CA TYR A 77 12.80 11.91 6.05
C TYR A 77 13.50 10.63 6.48
N THR A 78 14.77 10.75 6.79
CA THR A 78 15.64 9.69 7.31
C THR A 78 16.51 10.27 8.42
N VAL A 79 16.64 9.57 9.52
CA VAL A 79 17.58 9.91 10.60
C VAL A 79 18.74 8.93 10.58
N PHE A 80 19.96 9.46 10.65
CA PHE A 80 21.20 8.71 10.63
C PHE A 80 21.93 8.84 11.97
N ASP A 81 22.57 7.74 12.36
CA ASP A 81 23.64 7.68 13.32
C ASP A 81 24.92 7.31 12.54
N GLY A 82 25.72 8.27 12.22
CA GLY A 82 26.86 8.11 11.32
C GLY A 82 26.43 7.59 9.94
N LYS A 83 26.68 6.31 9.66
CA LYS A 83 26.25 5.64 8.41
C LYS A 83 25.02 4.75 8.59
N ARG A 84 24.62 4.49 9.81
CA ARG A 84 23.46 3.67 10.14
C ARG A 84 22.18 4.51 10.02
N LYS A 85 21.14 3.97 9.43
CA LYS A 85 19.83 4.59 9.43
C LYS A 85 19.06 4.13 10.66
N ILE A 86 18.66 5.06 11.50
CA ILE A 86 17.77 4.80 12.65
C ILE A 86 16.35 4.61 12.14
N VAL A 87 15.89 5.55 11.35
CA VAL A 87 14.63 5.47 10.59
C VAL A 87 14.91 5.84 9.14
N SER A 88 14.12 5.34 8.20
CA SER A 88 14.38 5.55 6.77
C SER A 88 13.08 5.74 5.99
N GLY A 89 13.01 6.86 5.24
CA GLY A 89 11.93 7.08 4.28
C GLY A 89 10.55 7.26 4.90
N GLN A 90 10.50 7.86 6.09
CA GLN A 90 9.22 8.21 6.71
C GLN A 90 8.57 9.36 5.96
N THR A 91 7.30 9.22 5.64
CA THR A 91 6.53 10.22 4.90
C THR A 91 6.24 11.44 5.78
N VAL A 92 6.37 12.63 5.19
CA VAL A 92 5.95 13.90 5.78
C VAL A 92 4.67 14.34 5.08
N GLU A 93 3.59 14.45 5.83
CA GLU A 93 2.34 14.98 5.31
C GLU A 93 2.45 16.50 5.17
N LEU A 94 2.10 17.00 4.01
CA LEU A 94 2.10 18.44 3.72
C LEU A 94 0.67 18.97 3.71
N ASP A 95 0.48 20.15 4.24
CA ASP A 95 -0.77 20.90 4.13
C ASP A 95 -0.94 21.54 2.73
N ALA A 96 -2.06 22.24 2.54
CA ALA A 96 -2.36 22.91 1.27
C ALA A 96 -1.38 24.05 0.90
N SER A 97 -0.55 24.50 1.84
CA SER A 97 0.50 25.50 1.62
C SER A 97 1.87 24.88 1.30
N GLY A 98 1.96 23.53 1.27
CA GLY A 98 3.20 22.79 1.09
C GLY A 98 4.05 22.71 2.35
N GLU A 99 3.46 22.97 3.53
CA GLU A 99 4.16 22.92 4.81
C GLU A 99 3.78 21.65 5.58
N GLY A 100 4.77 21.02 6.20
CA GLY A 100 4.62 19.84 7.03
C GLY A 100 5.52 19.90 8.24
N ARG A 101 5.33 18.97 9.17
CA ARG A 101 6.13 18.87 10.40
C ARG A 101 6.74 17.49 10.54
N ILE A 102 8.00 17.43 10.89
CA ILE A 102 8.70 16.24 11.35
C ILE A 102 8.86 16.38 12.86
N THR A 103 8.42 15.38 13.60
CA THR A 103 8.72 15.27 15.03
C THR A 103 9.60 14.04 15.25
N ILE A 104 10.75 14.26 15.87
CA ILE A 104 11.66 13.20 16.31
C ILE A 104 11.43 13.07 17.82
N PRO A 105 10.81 11.97 18.27
CA PRO A 105 10.45 11.80 19.66
C PRO A 105 11.70 11.55 20.51
N ALA A 106 11.67 12.05 21.73
CA ALA A 106 12.70 11.81 22.75
C ALA A 106 12.54 10.39 23.32
N THR A 107 13.08 9.43 22.62
CA THR A 107 13.04 8.01 22.98
C THR A 107 14.43 7.40 22.83
N GLU A 108 14.67 6.29 23.50
CA GLU A 108 15.95 5.56 23.46
C GLU A 108 16.45 5.30 22.04
N GLN A 109 15.55 5.07 21.10
CA GLN A 109 15.89 4.86 19.68
C GLN A 109 16.68 6.02 19.07
N PHE A 110 16.43 7.25 19.51
CA PHE A 110 17.06 8.46 18.98
C PHE A 110 18.10 9.05 19.93
N ASN A 111 18.46 8.35 20.99
CA ASN A 111 19.54 8.78 21.84
C ASN A 111 20.88 8.61 21.12
N GLY A 112 21.68 9.67 21.12
CA GLY A 112 22.99 9.65 20.44
C GLY A 112 23.56 11.04 20.20
N ILE A 113 24.82 11.05 19.80
CA ILE A 113 25.60 12.25 19.51
C ILE A 113 25.68 12.43 17.99
N ASP A 114 25.56 13.66 17.53
CA ASP A 114 25.69 14.02 16.12
C ASP A 114 24.77 13.21 15.17
N LEU A 115 23.60 12.86 15.63
CA LEU A 115 22.56 12.29 14.76
C LEU A 115 22.22 13.28 13.65
N MET A 116 21.90 12.80 12.47
CA MET A 116 21.68 13.65 11.29
C MET A 116 20.32 13.40 10.66
N LEU A 117 19.53 14.45 10.54
CA LEU A 117 18.30 14.45 9.75
C LEU A 117 18.62 14.70 8.27
N SER A 118 18.03 13.91 7.39
CA SER A 118 17.96 14.13 5.95
C SER A 118 16.51 14.15 5.52
N VAL A 119 16.13 15.15 4.75
CA VAL A 119 14.77 15.30 4.20
C VAL A 119 14.89 15.35 2.68
N LYS A 120 14.03 14.61 2.00
CA LYS A 120 14.02 14.47 0.55
C LYS A 120 12.63 14.72 0.00
N ALA A 121 12.50 15.68 -0.88
CA ALA A 121 11.30 15.90 -1.68
C ALA A 121 11.44 15.23 -3.05
N THR A 122 10.35 14.72 -3.57
CA THR A 122 10.25 14.16 -4.93
C THR A 122 8.98 14.74 -5.57
N ASP A 123 9.08 15.23 -6.77
CA ASP A 123 7.96 15.73 -7.57
C ASP A 123 7.29 14.61 -8.39
N TYR A 124 6.22 14.91 -9.09
CA TYR A 124 5.56 13.96 -9.97
C TYR A 124 6.33 13.68 -11.27
N ALA A 125 7.33 14.49 -11.63
CA ALA A 125 8.25 14.21 -12.72
C ALA A 125 9.36 13.23 -12.31
N GLY A 126 9.52 12.98 -11.00
CA GLY A 126 10.52 12.07 -10.43
C GLY A 126 11.85 12.73 -10.08
N LEU A 127 11.94 14.05 -10.18
CA LEU A 127 13.11 14.82 -9.77
C LEU A 127 13.13 14.96 -8.24
N LYS A 128 14.31 15.18 -7.69
CA LYS A 128 14.50 15.11 -6.24
C LYS A 128 15.37 16.23 -5.73
N THR A 129 15.00 16.78 -4.60
CA THR A 129 15.83 17.64 -3.76
C THR A 129 16.02 17.00 -2.41
N GLU A 130 17.24 16.94 -1.94
CA GLU A 130 17.58 16.42 -0.61
C GLU A 130 18.28 17.52 0.20
N VAL A 131 17.79 17.73 1.41
CA VAL A 131 18.40 18.65 2.39
C VAL A 131 18.97 17.80 3.53
N LYS A 132 20.26 17.91 3.73
CA LYS A 132 21.03 17.25 4.79
C LYS A 132 22.34 17.99 5.04
N GLY A 133 23.03 17.70 6.10
CA GLY A 133 24.34 18.25 6.42
C GLY A 133 24.44 18.69 7.86
N ASP A 134 25.56 19.34 8.20
CA ASP A 134 25.89 19.69 9.59
C ASP A 134 24.84 20.58 10.28
N SER A 135 24.08 21.38 9.52
CA SER A 135 22.99 22.21 10.05
C SER A 135 21.78 21.41 10.52
N PHE A 136 21.72 20.11 10.22
CA PHE A 136 20.66 19.21 10.60
C PHE A 136 21.17 18.08 11.51
N LYS A 137 22.32 18.26 12.10
CA LYS A 137 22.81 17.42 13.19
C LYS A 137 22.17 17.84 14.50
N PHE A 138 21.87 16.87 15.32
CA PHE A 138 21.38 17.06 16.68
C PHE A 138 21.94 15.97 17.59
N SER A 139 22.04 16.26 18.86
CA SER A 139 22.35 15.27 19.90
C SER A 139 21.15 15.18 20.81
N MET A 140 20.75 13.96 21.13
CA MET A 140 19.58 13.68 21.95
C MET A 140 19.92 12.70 23.05
N ASP A 141 19.45 13.00 24.23
CA ASP A 141 19.48 12.11 25.38
C ASP A 141 18.21 12.27 26.20
N SER A 142 17.39 11.25 26.20
CA SER A 142 16.15 11.17 26.94
C SER A 142 16.26 10.29 28.20
N GLN A 143 17.44 9.74 28.45
CA GLN A 143 17.70 8.90 29.61
C GLN A 143 18.32 9.72 30.74
N SER A 144 17.89 9.45 31.94
CA SER A 144 18.48 10.06 33.10
C SER A 144 19.69 9.25 33.60
N PRO A 145 20.65 9.89 34.30
CA PRO A 145 21.81 9.19 34.86
C PRO A 145 21.42 8.02 35.78
N ASP A 146 22.18 6.95 35.66
CA ASP A 146 22.12 5.83 36.61
C ASP A 146 22.79 6.22 37.92
N VAL A 147 22.12 5.98 39.01
CA VAL A 147 22.63 6.27 40.37
C VAL A 147 22.50 5.02 41.24
N SER A 148 23.62 4.60 41.84
CA SER A 148 23.59 3.58 42.90
C SER A 148 24.11 4.14 44.21
N ILE A 149 23.52 3.71 45.30
CA ILE A 149 23.87 4.16 46.67
C ILE A 149 23.95 2.93 47.57
N GLU A 150 25.13 2.65 48.11
CA GLU A 150 25.34 1.48 48.96
C GLU A 150 26.13 1.82 50.23
N PRO A 151 25.75 1.30 51.42
CA PRO A 151 26.59 1.41 52.61
C PRO A 151 27.86 0.55 52.39
N GLU A 152 28.97 0.97 52.99
CA GLU A 152 30.22 0.21 52.92
C GLU A 152 30.05 -1.20 53.48
N ALA A 153 30.66 -2.19 52.82
CA ALA A 153 30.45 -3.59 53.12
C ALA A 153 30.60 -3.96 54.59
N GLY A 154 29.71 -4.76 55.11
CA GLY A 154 29.72 -5.26 56.49
C GLY A 154 28.90 -4.42 57.51
N LYS A 155 28.23 -3.34 57.05
CA LYS A 155 27.34 -2.56 57.92
C LYS A 155 25.86 -2.99 57.74
N ASN A 156 25.16 -3.08 58.89
CA ASN A 156 23.70 -3.28 58.87
C ASN A 156 23.03 -1.99 58.35
N ARG A 157 22.22 -2.10 57.35
CA ARG A 157 21.57 -0.94 56.69
C ARG A 157 20.60 -0.14 57.53
N LYS A 158 20.20 -0.66 58.69
CA LYS A 158 19.08 -0.11 59.45
C LYS A 158 19.48 0.63 60.73
N TYR A 159 20.54 0.21 61.39
CA TYR A 159 20.97 0.74 62.69
C TYR A 159 22.47 0.83 62.73
N PHE A 160 22.99 2.03 62.95
CA PHE A 160 24.43 2.29 63.06
C PHE A 160 24.73 2.87 64.44
N ASN A 161 25.83 2.45 65.04
CA ASN A 161 26.34 2.96 66.30
C ASN A 161 27.72 3.66 66.11
N ASP A 162 28.18 3.75 64.88
CA ASP A 162 29.41 4.42 64.47
C ASP A 162 29.18 5.11 63.12
N ASP A 163 30.17 5.93 62.67
CA ASP A 163 30.09 6.62 61.40
C ASP A 163 29.90 5.65 60.22
N VAL A 164 29.06 6.04 59.30
CA VAL A 164 28.73 5.24 58.09
C VAL A 164 29.31 5.89 56.87
N ARG A 165 30.02 5.13 56.11
CA ARG A 165 30.47 5.51 54.75
C ARG A 165 29.51 4.91 53.73
N ILE A 166 28.95 5.77 52.91
CA ILE A 166 28.03 5.39 51.84
C ILE A 166 28.81 5.58 50.54
N LYS A 167 28.91 4.51 49.78
CA LYS A 167 29.52 4.52 48.43
C LYS A 167 28.39 4.79 47.41
N THR A 168 28.64 5.75 46.55
CA THR A 168 27.77 6.08 45.45
C THR A 168 28.47 5.85 44.12
N SER A 169 27.71 5.51 43.09
CA SER A 169 28.16 5.49 41.71
C SER A 169 27.14 6.23 40.88
N VAL A 170 27.60 7.13 40.04
CA VAL A 170 26.79 7.91 39.14
C VAL A 170 27.36 7.77 37.73
N ALA A 171 26.58 7.35 36.77
CA ALA A 171 27.01 7.18 35.40
C ALA A 171 25.92 7.57 34.41
N ASP A 172 26.34 8.14 33.31
CA ASP A 172 25.53 8.33 32.15
C ASP A 172 26.34 8.03 30.89
N SER A 173 25.79 7.22 30.01
CA SER A 173 26.53 6.67 28.86
C SER A 173 26.34 7.46 27.58
N ILE A 174 25.45 8.44 27.55
CA ILE A 174 25.05 9.16 26.33
C ILE A 174 25.54 10.60 26.38
N SER A 175 24.95 11.44 27.20
CA SER A 175 25.39 12.83 27.33
C SER A 175 26.47 13.02 28.41
N GLY A 176 26.55 12.09 29.35
CA GLY A 176 27.50 12.15 30.46
C GLY A 176 27.00 12.98 31.63
N VAL A 177 27.52 12.68 32.82
CA VAL A 177 27.11 13.35 34.07
C VAL A 177 27.78 14.71 34.19
N VAL A 178 26.99 15.75 34.40
CA VAL A 178 27.48 17.13 34.59
C VAL A 178 27.46 17.55 36.07
N SER A 179 26.58 16.98 36.86
CA SER A 179 26.46 17.30 38.29
C SER A 179 26.00 16.10 39.09
N ALA A 180 26.62 15.85 40.21
CA ALA A 180 26.15 14.90 41.20
C ALA A 180 26.21 15.55 42.58
N LYS A 181 25.11 15.50 43.27
CA LYS A 181 24.97 16.13 44.59
C LYS A 181 24.25 15.19 45.55
N TYR A 182 24.41 15.38 46.84
CA TYR A 182 23.71 14.61 47.85
C TYR A 182 23.05 15.49 48.91
N GLN A 183 22.01 14.96 49.53
CA GLN A 183 21.36 15.56 50.69
C GLN A 183 21.10 14.50 51.77
N ILE A 184 21.38 14.82 53.01
CA ILE A 184 21.05 13.99 54.19
C ILE A 184 19.84 14.61 54.87
N VAL A 185 18.78 13.83 54.96
CA VAL A 185 17.49 14.25 55.53
C VAL A 185 17.19 13.45 56.79
N THR A 186 16.62 14.06 57.81
CA THR A 186 16.33 13.42 59.08
C THR A 186 14.87 13.57 59.45
N ASP A 187 14.33 12.58 60.21
CA ASP A 187 13.05 12.66 60.93
C ASP A 187 11.86 13.11 60.07
N ASP A 188 11.42 12.32 59.15
CA ASP A 188 10.25 12.54 58.29
C ASP A 188 10.25 13.89 57.52
N GLN A 189 11.40 14.55 57.42
CA GLN A 189 11.56 15.68 56.51
C GLN A 189 11.57 15.18 55.07
N SER A 190 10.99 15.93 54.15
CA SER A 190 11.09 15.67 52.72
C SER A 190 12.40 16.23 52.18
N VAL A 191 12.93 15.57 51.14
CA VAL A 191 14.02 16.09 50.32
C VAL A 191 13.68 17.49 49.80
N SER A 192 14.63 18.42 49.89
CA SER A 192 14.41 19.81 49.49
C SER A 192 14.66 19.99 47.98
N ASP A 193 13.80 20.75 47.33
CA ASP A 193 13.99 21.20 45.94
C ASP A 193 14.96 22.39 45.84
N ASP A 194 15.35 23.03 46.99
CA ASP A 194 16.32 24.12 47.00
C ASP A 194 17.73 23.60 46.68
N GLU A 195 18.31 24.06 45.59
CA GLU A 195 19.68 23.71 45.18
C GLU A 195 20.73 24.01 46.27
N GLY A 196 20.49 25.02 47.13
CA GLY A 196 21.37 25.34 48.25
C GLY A 196 21.37 24.31 49.38
N ALA A 197 20.39 23.40 49.41
CA ALA A 197 20.31 22.32 50.39
C ALA A 197 21.12 21.07 49.98
N TRP A 198 21.62 21.03 48.75
CA TRP A 198 22.38 19.90 48.20
C TRP A 198 23.89 20.14 48.31
N ASN A 199 24.64 19.15 48.77
CA ASN A 199 26.08 19.15 48.84
C ASN A 199 26.67 18.54 47.57
N GLU A 200 27.80 19.05 47.09
CA GLU A 200 28.50 18.45 45.95
C GLU A 200 29.04 17.04 46.32
N LEU A 201 28.79 16.09 45.44
CA LEU A 201 29.38 14.76 45.56
C LEU A 201 30.78 14.79 44.90
N ASP A 202 31.82 14.46 45.66
CA ASP A 202 33.17 14.46 45.13
C ASP A 202 33.48 13.22 44.25
N GLU A 203 34.63 13.24 43.57
CA GLU A 203 35.04 12.17 42.67
C GLU A 203 35.21 10.81 43.36
N SER A 204 35.33 10.78 44.71
CA SER A 204 35.40 9.51 45.45
C SER A 204 34.07 8.80 45.52
N GLY A 205 32.96 9.50 45.31
CA GLY A 205 31.61 9.00 45.45
C GLY A 205 31.27 8.54 46.86
N ILE A 206 31.96 9.08 47.89
CA ILE A 206 31.79 8.64 49.29
C ILE A 206 31.10 9.71 50.08
N ILE A 207 29.93 9.38 50.66
CA ILE A 207 29.23 10.22 51.62
C ILE A 207 29.46 9.70 53.01
N ASN A 208 29.98 10.56 53.90
CA ASN A 208 30.19 10.21 55.31
C ASN A 208 29.00 10.69 56.13
N VAL A 209 28.31 9.76 56.77
CA VAL A 209 27.20 10.04 57.69
C VAL A 209 27.76 9.85 59.12
N SER A 210 27.90 10.95 59.88
CA SER A 210 28.45 10.92 61.22
C SER A 210 27.38 10.43 62.23
N ALA A 211 27.72 9.41 62.99
CA ALA A 211 26.86 8.89 64.06
C ALA A 211 26.57 9.94 65.11
N GLU A 212 27.54 10.80 65.46
CA GLU A 212 27.37 11.88 66.45
C GLU A 212 26.37 12.96 65.96
N ALA A 213 26.45 13.34 64.68
CA ALA A 213 25.58 14.39 64.10
C ALA A 213 24.14 13.92 63.93
N TYR A 214 23.91 12.63 63.77
CA TYR A 214 22.61 12.04 63.47
C TYR A 214 22.12 11.07 64.55
N LEU A 215 22.64 11.21 65.77
CA LEU A 215 22.26 10.40 66.92
C LEU A 215 20.74 10.43 67.18
N ASP A 216 20.17 9.24 67.37
CA ASP A 216 18.74 9.02 67.64
C ASP A 216 17.78 9.56 66.52
N LYS A 217 18.28 9.74 65.30
CA LYS A 217 17.48 10.20 64.17
C LYS A 217 17.38 9.13 63.09
N LYS A 218 16.19 9.06 62.50
CA LYS A 218 16.05 8.38 61.19
C LYS A 218 16.71 9.27 60.15
N THR A 219 17.58 8.69 59.33
CA THR A 219 18.37 9.45 58.35
C THR A 219 18.27 8.81 57.02
N ASP A 220 17.80 9.58 56.04
CA ASP A 220 17.74 9.16 54.62
C ASP A 220 18.78 9.96 53.81
N VAL A 221 19.49 9.30 52.90
CA VAL A 221 20.50 9.93 52.06
C VAL A 221 20.02 9.89 50.61
N TYR A 222 19.91 11.05 50.02
CA TYR A 222 19.50 11.24 48.64
C TYR A 222 20.71 11.65 47.79
N VAL A 223 20.78 11.13 46.58
CA VAL A 223 21.75 11.55 45.55
C VAL A 223 20.98 12.03 44.31
N LYS A 224 21.29 13.24 43.90
CA LYS A 224 20.75 13.87 42.70
C LYS A 224 21.85 13.93 41.65
N ALA A 225 21.59 13.35 40.49
CA ALA A 225 22.49 13.40 39.34
C ALA A 225 21.79 14.12 38.18
N VAL A 226 22.58 14.89 37.45
CA VAL A 226 22.14 15.61 36.26
C VAL A 226 23.13 15.33 35.14
N ASP A 227 22.65 14.97 33.99
CA ASP A 227 23.48 14.79 32.81
C ASP A 227 23.65 16.10 31.99
N GLU A 228 24.43 16.06 30.94
CA GLU A 228 24.65 17.21 30.05
C GLU A 228 23.38 17.61 29.28
N ALA A 229 22.43 16.70 29.04
CA ALA A 229 21.16 16.99 28.40
C ALA A 229 20.12 17.58 29.37
N GLY A 230 20.42 17.60 30.67
CA GLY A 230 19.55 18.12 31.70
C GLY A 230 18.48 17.13 32.18
N ASN A 231 18.66 15.81 31.95
CA ASN A 231 17.84 14.81 32.64
C ASN A 231 18.32 14.66 34.07
N VAL A 232 17.42 14.32 34.96
CA VAL A 232 17.69 14.30 36.40
C VAL A 232 17.25 12.98 37.01
N THR A 233 18.13 12.37 37.77
CA THR A 233 17.82 11.25 38.66
C THR A 233 17.99 11.72 40.10
N VAL A 234 17.03 11.36 40.96
CA VAL A 234 17.15 11.46 42.42
C VAL A 234 16.93 10.06 42.97
N ALA A 235 17.96 9.51 43.59
CA ALA A 235 17.93 8.20 44.22
C ALA A 235 18.14 8.36 45.73
N ASP A 236 17.61 7.46 46.53
CA ASP A 236 17.85 7.39 47.95
C ASP A 236 18.47 6.06 48.38
N LEU A 237 19.01 6.03 49.58
CA LEU A 237 19.60 4.82 50.12
C LEU A 237 18.57 3.71 50.35
N THR A 238 17.32 4.10 50.54
CA THR A 238 16.22 3.15 50.75
C THR A 238 15.87 2.44 49.43
N ALA A 239 15.81 3.19 48.34
CA ALA A 239 15.54 2.63 47.01
C ALA A 239 16.69 1.78 46.46
N SER A 240 17.94 2.21 46.64
CA SER A 240 19.12 1.49 46.18
C SER A 240 19.64 0.44 47.15
N GLY A 241 19.21 0.52 48.40
CA GLY A 241 19.62 -0.37 49.51
C GLY A 241 18.82 -1.66 49.57
N SER A 242 17.68 -1.78 48.90
CA SER A 242 16.97 -3.04 48.86
C SER A 242 17.68 -3.95 47.86
N GLN A 243 18.19 -5.09 48.32
CA GLN A 243 18.67 -6.15 47.45
C GLN A 243 17.49 -6.96 46.86
N GLN A 244 16.35 -6.31 46.75
CA GLN A 244 15.20 -6.90 46.09
C GLN A 244 15.46 -6.86 44.58
N HIS A 245 16.06 -7.88 44.06
CA HIS A 245 16.02 -8.12 42.64
C HIS A 245 14.73 -8.85 42.30
N HIS A 246 13.83 -8.15 41.64
CA HIS A 246 12.72 -8.79 40.97
C HIS A 246 13.18 -9.25 39.63
N THR A 247 13.13 -10.54 39.42
CA THR A 247 13.41 -11.13 38.11
C THR A 247 12.15 -11.77 37.57
N VAL A 248 11.92 -11.59 36.28
CA VAL A 248 10.90 -12.32 35.54
C VAL A 248 11.62 -13.24 34.56
N THR A 249 11.40 -14.53 34.75
CA THR A 249 11.91 -15.57 33.83
C THR A 249 10.74 -16.17 33.10
N TYR A 250 10.80 -16.21 31.77
CA TYR A 250 9.80 -16.88 30.98
C TYR A 250 10.17 -18.35 30.76
N GLY A 251 9.14 -19.22 30.85
CA GLY A 251 9.31 -20.67 30.80
C GLY A 251 9.70 -21.32 32.12
N THR A 252 9.74 -22.63 32.14
CA THR A 252 10.24 -23.49 33.21
C THR A 252 11.07 -24.61 32.60
N PRO A 253 11.88 -25.35 33.40
CA PRO A 253 12.61 -26.52 32.85
C PRO A 253 11.70 -27.56 32.18
N GLU A 254 10.45 -27.72 32.65
CA GLU A 254 9.45 -28.65 32.10
C GLU A 254 8.66 -28.05 30.92
N GLN A 255 8.52 -26.73 30.88
CA GLN A 255 7.85 -25.99 29.83
C GLN A 255 8.72 -24.79 29.45
N PRO A 256 9.69 -24.97 28.54
CA PRO A 256 10.51 -23.86 28.05
C PRO A 256 9.65 -22.74 27.46
N ASP A 257 10.12 -21.51 27.55
CA ASP A 257 9.46 -20.39 26.90
C ASP A 257 9.31 -20.63 25.40
N PRO A 258 8.12 -20.46 24.81
CA PRO A 258 7.93 -20.63 23.38
C PRO A 258 8.82 -19.69 22.58
N GLN A 259 9.10 -20.07 21.34
CA GLN A 259 9.90 -19.24 20.45
C GLN A 259 9.17 -17.92 20.16
N CYS A 260 9.83 -16.81 20.37
CA CYS A 260 9.39 -15.51 19.87
C CYS A 260 9.44 -15.53 18.34
N ILE A 261 8.31 -15.26 17.69
CA ILE A 261 8.18 -15.28 16.23
C ILE A 261 8.63 -13.95 15.63
N SER A 262 8.31 -12.85 16.30
CA SER A 262 8.74 -11.51 15.92
C SER A 262 8.74 -10.57 17.12
N SER A 263 9.47 -9.45 16.98
CA SER A 263 9.43 -8.35 17.94
C SER A 263 9.30 -7.03 17.18
N VAL A 264 8.34 -6.22 17.58
CA VAL A 264 8.07 -4.93 16.93
C VAL A 264 7.85 -3.87 18.00
N LYS A 265 8.69 -2.82 17.99
CA LYS A 265 8.62 -1.69 18.95
C LYS A 265 8.60 -2.15 20.41
N GLY A 266 9.36 -3.20 20.75
CA GLY A 266 9.43 -3.74 22.10
C GLY A 266 8.35 -4.73 22.47
N THR A 267 7.32 -4.92 21.66
CA THR A 267 6.30 -5.98 21.84
C THR A 267 6.75 -7.25 21.15
N GLU A 268 6.77 -8.36 21.88
CA GLU A 268 7.10 -9.69 21.37
C GLU A 268 5.83 -10.48 20.99
N TYR A 269 5.90 -11.31 19.96
CA TYR A 269 4.76 -12.05 19.42
C TYR A 269 5.01 -13.55 19.45
N TYR A 270 4.03 -14.30 19.98
CA TYR A 270 4.08 -15.72 20.25
C TYR A 270 2.84 -16.44 19.72
N ARG A 271 2.96 -17.76 19.50
CA ARG A 271 1.85 -18.63 19.07
C ARG A 271 1.40 -19.62 20.14
N GLU A 272 2.05 -19.65 21.27
CA GLU A 272 1.79 -20.61 22.33
C GLU A 272 1.66 -19.89 23.67
N ASN A 273 0.89 -20.47 24.58
CA ASN A 273 0.75 -19.97 25.94
C ASN A 273 2.12 -19.83 26.61
N ARG A 274 2.29 -18.80 27.39
CA ARG A 274 3.54 -18.53 28.11
C ARG A 274 3.36 -18.74 29.60
N ILE A 275 4.44 -19.11 30.24
CA ILE A 275 4.56 -19.14 31.70
C ILE A 275 5.64 -18.14 32.09
N ALA A 276 5.34 -17.26 33.04
CA ALA A 276 6.34 -16.42 33.69
C ALA A 276 6.53 -16.86 35.13
N THR A 277 7.77 -16.92 35.58
CA THR A 277 8.11 -17.07 36.99
C THR A 277 8.64 -15.74 37.50
N ILE A 278 7.93 -15.15 38.43
CA ILE A 278 8.36 -13.95 39.16
C ILE A 278 9.14 -14.42 40.37
N SER A 279 10.36 -13.97 40.49
CA SER A 279 11.24 -14.29 41.63
C SER A 279 11.65 -13.03 42.34
N VAL A 280 11.46 -12.99 43.65
CA VAL A 280 11.85 -11.90 44.55
C VAL A 280 12.92 -12.44 45.51
N LYS A 281 14.13 -11.92 45.40
CA LYS A 281 15.19 -12.22 46.36
C LYS A 281 15.08 -11.23 47.52
N GLU A 282 14.67 -11.70 48.68
CA GLU A 282 14.49 -10.89 49.88
C GLU A 282 14.78 -11.72 51.13
N ASN A 283 15.35 -11.09 52.15
CA ASN A 283 15.51 -11.75 53.44
C ASN A 283 14.16 -12.24 53.96
N GLU A 284 14.13 -13.50 54.43
CA GLU A 284 12.88 -14.13 54.90
C GLU A 284 12.15 -13.39 56.01
N LEU A 285 12.85 -12.53 56.76
CA LEU A 285 12.28 -11.71 57.81
C LEU A 285 11.54 -10.47 57.31
N PHE A 286 11.73 -10.10 56.06
CA PHE A 286 11.24 -8.84 55.51
C PHE A 286 10.36 -8.99 54.27
N PHE A 287 10.28 -10.18 53.66
CA PHE A 287 9.41 -10.38 52.52
C PHE A 287 7.94 -10.19 52.88
N ASP A 288 7.26 -9.30 52.16
CA ASP A 288 5.84 -9.05 52.29
C ASP A 288 5.10 -9.52 51.01
N PRO A 289 4.46 -10.69 51.05
CA PRO A 289 3.71 -11.22 49.92
C PRO A 289 2.47 -10.37 49.56
N ASP A 290 1.90 -9.63 50.56
CA ASP A 290 0.70 -8.84 50.37
C ASP A 290 1.01 -7.48 49.71
N GLU A 291 2.24 -6.99 49.88
CA GLU A 291 2.73 -5.76 49.28
C GLU A 291 3.54 -6.02 47.98
N THR A 292 3.76 -7.27 47.59
CA THR A 292 4.30 -7.62 46.27
C THR A 292 3.16 -7.68 45.26
N LYS A 293 3.06 -6.64 44.43
CA LYS A 293 1.96 -6.46 43.48
C LYS A 293 2.39 -6.87 42.07
N ILE A 294 1.63 -7.74 41.49
CA ILE A 294 1.75 -8.17 40.11
C ILE A 294 0.59 -7.53 39.36
N ASN A 295 0.90 -6.63 38.46
CA ASN A 295 -0.10 -5.99 37.62
C ASN A 295 0.03 -6.52 36.19
N VAL A 296 -1.08 -7.01 35.66
CA VAL A 296 -1.18 -7.48 34.27
C VAL A 296 -2.26 -6.65 33.58
N LYS A 297 -1.88 -5.95 32.53
CA LYS A 297 -2.87 -5.43 31.60
C LYS A 297 -3.10 -6.45 30.52
N VAL A 298 -4.36 -6.65 30.19
CA VAL A 298 -4.82 -7.48 29.10
C VAL A 298 -5.56 -6.57 28.12
N ASP A 299 -5.11 -6.51 26.89
CA ASP A 299 -5.68 -5.66 25.83
C ASP A 299 -5.79 -4.18 26.27
N GLY A 300 -4.72 -3.70 26.94
CA GLY A 300 -4.60 -2.34 27.45
C GLY A 300 -5.36 -2.03 28.74
N ASN A 301 -6.08 -2.98 29.32
CA ASN A 301 -6.85 -2.80 30.55
C ASN A 301 -6.25 -3.59 31.71
N GLU A 302 -6.09 -2.96 32.86
CA GLU A 302 -5.73 -3.68 34.08
C GLU A 302 -6.82 -4.70 34.42
N GLN A 303 -6.42 -5.95 34.60
CA GLN A 303 -7.34 -7.03 34.92
C GLN A 303 -6.83 -7.85 36.09
N THR A 304 -7.78 -8.19 36.97
CA THR A 304 -7.59 -9.29 37.92
C THR A 304 -7.51 -10.62 37.15
N GLN A 305 -7.05 -11.68 37.84
CA GLN A 305 -7.00 -13.03 37.23
C GLN A 305 -8.29 -13.38 36.50
N SER A 306 -8.14 -13.86 35.29
CA SER A 306 -9.23 -14.20 34.36
C SER A 306 -8.86 -15.42 33.53
N ASP A 307 -9.70 -15.76 32.54
CA ASP A 307 -9.37 -16.80 31.55
C ASP A 307 -8.14 -16.44 30.70
N ALA A 308 -7.81 -15.15 30.59
CA ALA A 308 -6.63 -14.69 29.86
C ALA A 308 -5.34 -15.02 30.60
N TRP A 309 -5.29 -14.79 31.91
CA TRP A 309 -4.13 -15.10 32.73
C TRP A 309 -4.51 -15.49 34.15
N SER A 310 -3.66 -16.28 34.78
CA SER A 310 -3.87 -16.69 36.17
C SER A 310 -2.56 -16.99 36.90
N GLU A 311 -2.58 -16.84 38.20
CA GLU A 311 -1.52 -17.34 39.06
C GLU A 311 -1.62 -18.87 39.17
N LYS A 312 -0.51 -19.56 38.87
CA LYS A 312 -0.43 -21.01 38.90
C LYS A 312 -0.12 -21.55 40.30
N SER A 313 0.53 -20.72 41.12
CA SER A 313 0.99 -21.15 42.46
C SER A 313 0.87 -20.02 43.48
N TYR A 314 0.92 -20.38 44.75
CA TYR A 314 1.25 -19.44 45.84
C TYR A 314 2.74 -19.11 45.77
N TRP A 315 3.17 -18.09 46.57
CA TRP A 315 4.59 -17.82 46.72
C TRP A 315 5.30 -19.05 47.32
N VAL A 316 6.33 -19.53 46.65
CA VAL A 316 7.16 -20.64 47.05
C VAL A 316 8.52 -20.11 47.45
N LYS A 317 8.90 -20.32 48.71
CA LYS A 317 10.20 -19.93 49.24
C LYS A 317 11.25 -21.03 48.97
N THR A 318 12.41 -20.62 48.49
CA THR A 318 13.64 -21.42 48.41
C THR A 318 14.79 -20.63 49.08
N GLY A 319 15.75 -21.30 49.67
CA GLY A 319 16.83 -20.68 50.40
C GLY A 319 16.42 -20.20 51.83
N GLU A 320 17.36 -19.69 52.59
CA GLU A 320 17.18 -19.21 53.98
C GLU A 320 17.89 -17.87 54.18
N GLY A 321 17.39 -17.09 55.14
CA GLY A 321 17.96 -15.83 55.54
C GLY A 321 18.00 -14.81 54.39
N ALA A 322 19.13 -14.16 54.22
CA ALA A 322 19.34 -13.16 53.13
C ALA A 322 19.36 -13.77 51.70
N GLU A 323 19.51 -15.07 51.60
CA GLU A 323 19.51 -15.79 50.30
C GLU A 323 18.14 -16.41 49.97
N ALA A 324 17.10 -16.05 50.70
CA ALA A 324 15.75 -16.51 50.40
C ALA A 324 15.26 -15.91 49.08
N VAL A 325 14.68 -16.78 48.25
CA VAL A 325 14.02 -16.38 47.00
C VAL A 325 12.57 -16.85 47.05
N TYR A 326 11.68 -15.94 46.81
CA TYR A 326 10.23 -16.20 46.72
C TYR A 326 9.81 -16.20 45.26
N SER A 327 9.23 -17.28 44.81
CA SER A 327 8.83 -17.42 43.41
C SER A 327 7.35 -17.66 43.26
N LYS A 328 6.75 -17.08 42.23
CA LYS A 328 5.34 -17.26 41.84
C LYS A 328 5.23 -17.43 40.35
N GLN A 329 4.42 -18.37 39.90
CA GLN A 329 4.20 -18.62 38.47
C GLN A 329 2.90 -18.02 38.00
N LEU A 330 2.96 -17.41 36.81
CA LEU A 330 1.84 -16.90 36.05
C LEU A 330 1.69 -17.66 34.75
N VAL A 331 0.46 -17.90 34.33
CA VAL A 331 0.14 -18.49 33.03
C VAL A 331 -0.61 -17.48 32.19
N PHE A 332 -0.16 -17.27 30.97
CA PHE A 332 -0.77 -16.39 29.99
C PHE A 332 -1.30 -17.22 28.81
N ASN A 333 -2.58 -17.07 28.51
CA ASN A 333 -3.25 -17.81 27.45
C ASN A 333 -3.24 -17.04 26.13
N ALA A 334 -3.46 -17.78 25.03
CA ALA A 334 -3.54 -17.18 23.71
C ALA A 334 -4.79 -16.31 23.51
N GLY A 335 -4.71 -15.36 22.56
CA GLY A 335 -5.79 -14.47 22.16
C GLY A 335 -5.76 -13.11 22.84
N HIS A 336 -4.60 -12.69 23.37
CA HIS A 336 -4.50 -11.41 24.10
C HIS A 336 -3.13 -10.75 23.98
N LYS A 337 -3.13 -9.43 24.13
CA LYS A 337 -1.94 -8.63 24.38
C LYS A 337 -1.76 -8.44 25.90
N TYR A 338 -0.53 -8.59 26.36
CA TYR A 338 -0.15 -8.48 27.77
C TYR A 338 0.90 -7.40 27.99
N GLU A 339 0.73 -6.68 29.12
CA GLU A 339 1.76 -5.84 29.71
C GLU A 339 1.92 -6.28 31.17
N LEU A 340 3.09 -6.78 31.53
CA LEU A 340 3.41 -7.23 32.88
C LEU A 340 4.21 -6.17 33.62
N SER A 341 3.81 -5.86 34.84
CA SER A 341 4.62 -5.07 35.76
C SER A 341 4.58 -5.66 37.16
N VAL A 342 5.70 -5.56 37.84
CA VAL A 342 5.85 -6.06 39.21
C VAL A 342 6.41 -4.96 40.06
N SER A 343 5.83 -4.79 41.26
CA SER A 343 6.38 -3.91 42.29
C SER A 343 6.32 -4.65 43.62
N ALA A 344 7.33 -4.47 44.42
CA ALA A 344 7.34 -5.05 45.76
C ALA A 344 7.71 -4.02 46.80
N LYS A 345 7.18 -4.21 47.99
CA LYS A 345 7.51 -3.45 49.15
C LYS A 345 7.74 -4.42 50.32
N ASP A 346 8.86 -4.30 50.98
CA ASP A 346 9.15 -5.13 52.14
C ASP A 346 8.42 -4.66 53.41
N LEU A 347 8.45 -5.48 54.46
CA LEU A 347 7.88 -5.13 55.77
C LEU A 347 8.57 -3.92 56.42
N CYS A 348 9.72 -3.49 55.91
CA CYS A 348 10.43 -2.30 56.39
C CYS A 348 10.01 -1.02 55.64
N GLY A 349 9.17 -1.17 54.61
CA GLY A 349 8.69 -0.05 53.81
C GLY A 349 9.60 0.28 52.61
N ASN A 350 10.69 -0.47 52.39
CA ASN A 350 11.49 -0.31 51.18
C ASN A 350 10.69 -0.80 50.01
N SER A 351 10.68 -0.04 48.93
CA SER A 351 9.95 -0.40 47.70
C SER A 351 10.90 -0.48 46.52
N ASP A 352 10.71 -1.51 45.72
CA ASP A 352 11.28 -1.62 44.40
C ASP A 352 10.17 -1.63 43.37
N ASN A 353 10.19 -0.66 42.45
CA ASN A 353 9.23 -0.55 41.34
C ASN A 353 9.80 -1.02 40.02
N GLY A 354 11.05 -1.50 40.00
CA GLY A 354 11.72 -2.08 38.88
C GLY A 354 11.67 -3.61 38.90
N PHE A 355 11.83 -4.25 37.74
CA PHE A 355 12.08 -5.68 37.62
C PHE A 355 12.97 -5.94 36.41
N GLU A 356 13.81 -6.96 36.54
CA GLU A 356 14.62 -7.43 35.42
C GLU A 356 13.93 -8.62 34.75
N ILE A 357 13.97 -8.65 33.43
CA ILE A 357 13.50 -9.78 32.65
C ILE A 357 14.73 -10.52 32.14
N GLU A 358 14.85 -11.78 32.53
CA GLU A 358 15.98 -12.59 32.07
C GLU A 358 15.92 -12.88 30.57
N GLY A 359 17.06 -12.75 29.89
CA GLY A 359 17.24 -13.22 28.51
C GLY A 359 16.76 -12.26 27.43
N ASP A 360 16.87 -10.93 27.65
CA ASP A 360 16.47 -9.91 26.67
C ASP A 360 15.02 -10.06 26.18
N LYS A 361 14.12 -10.43 27.07
CA LYS A 361 12.69 -10.61 26.79
C LYS A 361 11.91 -9.36 27.16
N SER A 362 10.72 -9.19 26.56
CA SER A 362 9.84 -8.05 26.83
C SER A 362 8.80 -8.35 27.91
N ALA A 363 8.47 -7.32 28.68
CA ALA A 363 7.29 -7.31 29.55
C ALA A 363 5.99 -7.15 28.76
N GLU A 364 6.09 -6.66 27.54
CA GLU A 364 4.97 -6.46 26.62
C GLU A 364 5.01 -7.51 25.52
N PHE A 365 3.96 -8.32 25.44
CA PHE A 365 3.89 -9.39 24.46
C PHE A 365 2.46 -9.71 24.04
N VAL A 366 2.33 -10.32 22.88
CA VAL A 366 1.07 -10.83 22.33
C VAL A 366 1.20 -12.34 22.16
N ILE A 367 0.17 -13.06 22.56
CA ILE A 367 0.04 -14.49 22.27
C ILE A 367 -1.16 -14.65 21.35
N ASP A 368 -0.91 -14.93 20.09
CA ASP A 368 -1.95 -15.04 19.08
C ASP A 368 -1.85 -16.33 18.27
N VAL A 369 -2.95 -17.05 18.22
CA VAL A 369 -3.10 -18.32 17.49
C VAL A 369 -4.12 -18.19 16.34
N GLN A 370 -4.72 -17.02 16.20
CA GLN A 370 -5.70 -16.77 15.15
C GLN A 370 -4.97 -16.36 13.87
N SER A 371 -5.48 -16.82 12.76
CA SER A 371 -4.93 -16.39 11.48
C SER A 371 -5.56 -15.07 11.05
N PRO A 372 -4.81 -14.21 10.36
CA PRO A 372 -5.34 -12.96 9.81
C PRO A 372 -6.55 -13.22 8.91
N THR A 373 -7.46 -12.28 8.90
CA THR A 373 -8.65 -12.28 8.07
C THR A 373 -8.59 -11.16 7.04
N GLY A 374 -9.44 -11.22 6.06
CA GLY A 374 -9.51 -10.13 5.10
C GLY A 374 -10.33 -10.43 3.89
N ASN A 375 -10.22 -9.51 2.97
CA ASN A 375 -11.00 -9.52 1.76
C ASN A 375 -10.21 -9.02 0.55
N ILE A 376 -10.53 -9.58 -0.62
CA ILE A 376 -9.90 -9.21 -1.88
C ILE A 376 -10.95 -9.11 -2.98
N ARG A 377 -10.79 -8.11 -3.86
CA ARG A 377 -11.59 -7.93 -5.06
C ARG A 377 -10.76 -7.37 -6.20
N PHE A 378 -11.24 -7.48 -7.42
CA PHE A 378 -10.73 -6.70 -8.54
C PHE A 378 -11.33 -5.30 -8.50
N ASP A 379 -10.49 -4.26 -8.49
CA ASP A 379 -10.92 -2.88 -8.42
C ASP A 379 -11.26 -2.30 -9.80
N GLY A 380 -12.27 -1.41 -9.84
CA GLY A 380 -12.66 -0.69 -11.06
C GLY A 380 -13.46 -1.51 -12.07
N LEU A 381 -13.93 -2.71 -11.73
CA LEU A 381 -14.88 -3.46 -12.52
C LEU A 381 -16.30 -3.07 -12.10
N SER A 382 -17.07 -2.51 -13.03
CA SER A 382 -18.47 -2.16 -12.76
C SER A 382 -19.31 -3.41 -12.57
N THR A 383 -19.97 -3.48 -11.46
CA THR A 383 -21.11 -4.29 -11.04
C THR A 383 -20.84 -5.45 -10.09
N GLY A 384 -21.43 -5.29 -8.93
CA GLY A 384 -22.14 -6.26 -8.12
C GLY A 384 -21.40 -7.53 -7.67
N MET A 385 -21.08 -7.58 -6.39
CA MET A 385 -20.52 -8.70 -5.64
C MET A 385 -19.07 -9.09 -6.02
N ASP A 386 -18.18 -8.17 -5.74
CA ASP A 386 -16.77 -8.44 -5.53
C ASP A 386 -16.58 -9.07 -4.16
N THR A 387 -17.19 -10.19 -3.94
CA THR A 387 -17.13 -10.85 -2.67
C THR A 387 -15.89 -11.71 -2.62
N VAL A 388 -15.13 -11.38 -1.96
CA VAL A 388 -14.37 -11.48 -0.88
C VAL A 388 -14.76 -12.57 0.11
N TRP A 389 -13.86 -13.52 0.24
CA TRP A 389 -14.03 -14.60 1.18
C TRP A 389 -12.85 -14.60 2.13
N ASP A 390 -13.14 -14.80 3.40
CA ASP A 390 -12.15 -14.96 4.46
C ASP A 390 -11.27 -16.21 4.30
N LEU A 391 -11.44 -16.94 3.22
CA LEU A 391 -10.80 -18.22 2.93
C LEU A 391 -10.61 -18.41 1.43
N LEU A 392 -9.77 -19.34 1.06
CA LEU A 392 -9.68 -19.83 -0.31
C LEU A 392 -11.05 -20.25 -0.82
N LEU A 393 -11.42 -19.78 -2.00
CA LEU A 393 -12.64 -20.24 -2.64
C LEU A 393 -12.64 -21.76 -2.81
N PRO A 394 -13.69 -22.45 -2.36
CA PRO A 394 -13.84 -23.87 -2.65
C PRO A 394 -13.85 -24.10 -4.16
N LYS A 395 -13.16 -25.16 -4.62
CA LYS A 395 -13.04 -25.50 -6.05
C LYS A 395 -14.39 -25.66 -6.77
N ASP A 396 -15.42 -26.04 -6.06
CA ASP A 396 -16.79 -26.19 -6.56
C ASP A 396 -17.56 -24.86 -6.66
N LYS A 397 -17.03 -23.77 -6.14
CA LYS A 397 -17.61 -22.43 -6.19
C LYS A 397 -16.83 -21.46 -7.09
N TYR A 398 -15.72 -21.93 -7.63
CA TYR A 398 -14.95 -21.13 -8.57
C TYR A 398 -15.71 -20.97 -9.90
N GLU A 399 -15.73 -19.76 -10.39
CA GLU A 399 -16.26 -19.44 -11.72
C GLU A 399 -15.52 -18.22 -12.32
N ILE A 400 -15.35 -18.22 -13.63
CA ILE A 400 -14.97 -17.01 -14.34
C ILE A 400 -16.22 -16.14 -14.44
N SER A 401 -16.26 -15.08 -13.69
CA SER A 401 -17.44 -14.22 -13.59
C SER A 401 -17.30 -12.88 -14.30
N ARG A 402 -16.10 -12.55 -14.80
CA ARG A 402 -15.78 -11.17 -15.23
C ARG A 402 -14.79 -11.10 -16.35
N PHE A 403 -14.85 -9.95 -17.04
CA PHE A 403 -13.95 -9.58 -18.12
C PHE A 403 -13.46 -8.14 -17.91
N ALA A 404 -12.23 -7.85 -18.32
CA ALA A 404 -11.66 -6.52 -18.30
C ALA A 404 -10.87 -6.22 -19.57
N ALA A 405 -11.07 -5.04 -20.15
CA ALA A 405 -10.35 -4.55 -21.35
C ALA A 405 -9.05 -3.81 -21.02
N LYS A 406 -8.63 -3.78 -19.77
CA LYS A 406 -7.45 -3.04 -19.30
C LYS A 406 -6.85 -3.70 -18.09
N LYS A 407 -5.63 -3.27 -17.74
CA LYS A 407 -4.99 -3.65 -16.47
C LYS A 407 -5.92 -3.34 -15.30
N VAL A 408 -5.96 -4.24 -14.36
CA VAL A 408 -6.78 -4.15 -13.15
C VAL A 408 -5.90 -4.12 -11.91
N ASN A 409 -6.42 -3.56 -10.85
CA ASN A 409 -5.85 -3.67 -9.52
C ASN A 409 -6.62 -4.73 -8.74
N ILE A 410 -5.97 -5.35 -7.79
CA ILE A 410 -6.64 -5.98 -6.66
C ILE A 410 -6.72 -4.96 -5.53
N ALA A 411 -7.84 -4.92 -4.85
CA ALA A 411 -8.03 -4.07 -3.68
C ALA A 411 -8.76 -4.85 -2.59
N GLY A 412 -8.59 -4.44 -1.35
CA GLY A 412 -9.22 -5.12 -0.24
C GLY A 412 -8.83 -4.51 1.09
N GLN A 413 -9.14 -5.26 2.13
CA GLN A 413 -8.75 -4.95 3.49
C GLN A 413 -8.34 -6.23 4.20
N LEU A 414 -7.18 -6.19 4.83
CA LEU A 414 -6.64 -7.26 5.65
C LEU A 414 -6.64 -6.80 7.10
N GLY A 415 -6.78 -7.72 8.02
CA GLY A 415 -6.76 -7.38 9.43
C GLY A 415 -6.48 -8.60 10.29
N ASP A 416 -6.02 -8.33 11.48
CA ASP A 416 -5.84 -9.30 12.53
C ASP A 416 -6.24 -8.68 13.86
N GLU A 417 -6.87 -9.45 14.74
CA GLU A 417 -7.44 -8.92 15.98
C GLU A 417 -6.36 -8.63 17.02
N HIS A 418 -5.30 -9.44 17.04
CA HIS A 418 -4.29 -9.39 18.11
C HIS A 418 -2.86 -9.29 17.58
N GLY A 419 -2.53 -10.09 16.57
CA GLY A 419 -1.18 -10.20 16.04
C GLY A 419 -0.76 -9.07 15.10
N GLY A 420 -1.73 -8.34 14.50
CA GLY A 420 -1.45 -7.37 13.45
C GLY A 420 -0.83 -8.01 12.19
N ILE A 421 -0.73 -7.29 11.10
CA ILE A 421 -0.19 -7.81 9.84
C ILE A 421 1.32 -7.60 9.79
N LYS A 422 2.08 -8.69 9.63
CA LYS A 422 3.53 -8.68 9.42
C LYS A 422 3.87 -8.51 7.95
N SER A 423 3.20 -9.29 7.09
CA SER A 423 3.42 -9.24 5.64
C SER A 423 2.20 -9.73 4.90
N ALA A 424 2.01 -9.19 3.72
CA ALA A 424 1.06 -9.70 2.76
C ALA A 424 1.76 -9.84 1.41
N GLU A 425 1.47 -10.94 0.73
CA GLU A 425 2.05 -11.27 -0.57
C GLU A 425 0.94 -11.78 -1.48
N TYR A 426 1.11 -11.60 -2.78
CA TYR A 426 0.15 -12.08 -3.75
C TYR A 426 0.80 -12.89 -4.85
N PHE A 427 0.01 -13.80 -5.41
CA PHE A 427 0.35 -14.59 -6.59
C PHE A 427 -0.79 -14.52 -7.61
N VAL A 428 -0.45 -14.37 -8.87
CA VAL A 428 -1.43 -14.33 -9.97
C VAL A 428 -1.32 -15.61 -10.77
N SER A 429 -2.33 -16.46 -10.68
CA SER A 429 -2.44 -17.66 -11.50
C SER A 429 -3.11 -17.35 -12.84
N ALA A 430 -2.60 -17.91 -13.90
CA ALA A 430 -3.23 -17.91 -15.23
C ALA A 430 -4.10 -19.15 -15.48
N GLU A 431 -4.21 -20.04 -14.49
CA GLU A 431 -5.01 -21.26 -14.60
C GLU A 431 -6.51 -20.92 -14.58
N ASP A 432 -7.28 -21.72 -15.25
CA ASP A 432 -8.75 -21.65 -15.27
C ASP A 432 -9.35 -22.53 -14.15
N ALA A 433 -8.78 -22.45 -12.97
CA ALA A 433 -9.22 -23.20 -11.79
C ALA A 433 -8.54 -22.67 -10.52
N ILE A 434 -9.11 -22.98 -9.38
CA ILE A 434 -8.42 -22.82 -8.10
C ILE A 434 -7.34 -23.91 -7.98
N ILE A 435 -6.10 -23.46 -7.80
CA ILE A 435 -4.94 -24.31 -7.55
C ILE A 435 -4.72 -24.54 -6.05
N ASP A 436 -3.93 -25.54 -5.74
CA ASP A 436 -3.46 -25.77 -4.38
C ASP A 436 -2.37 -24.74 -4.04
N VAL A 437 -2.56 -23.99 -2.97
CA VAL A 437 -1.61 -22.96 -2.56
C VAL A 437 -0.24 -23.52 -2.20
N ASP A 438 -0.18 -24.76 -1.73
CA ASP A 438 1.08 -25.45 -1.43
C ASP A 438 1.89 -25.78 -2.70
N SER A 439 1.27 -25.70 -3.87
CA SER A 439 1.95 -25.88 -5.15
C SER A 439 2.66 -24.63 -5.64
N ILE A 440 2.35 -23.47 -5.07
CA ILE A 440 2.95 -22.18 -5.44
C ILE A 440 4.37 -22.11 -4.88
N GLN A 441 5.36 -21.89 -5.76
CA GLN A 441 6.73 -21.78 -5.32
C GLN A 441 6.94 -20.48 -4.54
N GLU A 442 7.79 -20.52 -3.51
CA GLU A 442 8.07 -19.35 -2.67
C GLU A 442 8.55 -18.12 -3.47
N ALA A 443 9.32 -18.35 -4.52
CA ALA A 443 9.83 -17.29 -5.39
C ALA A 443 8.78 -16.62 -6.28
N ASP A 444 7.58 -17.21 -6.40
CA ASP A 444 6.49 -16.68 -7.23
C ASP A 444 5.57 -15.73 -6.46
N TRP A 445 5.68 -15.71 -5.14
CA TRP A 445 4.97 -14.74 -4.30
C TRP A 445 5.59 -13.36 -4.43
N LYS A 446 4.77 -12.35 -4.66
CA LYS A 446 5.15 -10.94 -4.77
C LYS A 446 4.64 -10.19 -3.54
N THR A 447 5.46 -9.31 -2.99
CA THR A 447 5.04 -8.45 -1.87
C THR A 447 3.88 -7.55 -2.26
N LEU A 448 2.93 -7.38 -1.36
CA LEU A 448 1.82 -6.44 -1.50
C LEU A 448 2.26 -5.06 -1.00
N ASP A 449 2.98 -4.31 -1.86
CA ASP A 449 3.63 -3.05 -1.48
C ASP A 449 2.66 -1.90 -1.17
N SER A 450 1.41 -2.03 -1.59
CA SER A 450 0.36 -1.01 -1.38
C SER A 450 -0.42 -1.17 -0.07
N LEU A 451 -0.01 -2.08 0.82
CA LEU A 451 -0.69 -2.30 2.09
C LEU A 451 -0.48 -1.11 3.04
N ASN A 452 -1.57 -0.48 3.45
CA ASN A 452 -1.59 0.61 4.41
C ASN A 452 -1.65 0.11 5.86
N GLU A 453 -1.36 0.97 6.81
CA GLU A 453 -1.42 0.65 8.25
C GLU A 453 -2.85 0.25 8.72
N ASP A 454 -3.89 0.75 8.06
CA ASP A 454 -5.28 0.38 8.36
C ASP A 454 -5.71 -0.95 7.71
N GLY A 455 -4.78 -1.65 7.04
CA GLY A 455 -5.01 -2.90 6.34
C GLY A 455 -5.62 -2.76 4.96
N THR A 456 -5.93 -1.57 4.50
CA THR A 456 -6.42 -1.36 3.12
C THR A 456 -5.29 -1.44 2.10
N PHE A 457 -5.60 -1.91 0.91
CA PHE A 457 -4.63 -1.96 -0.18
C PHE A 457 -5.29 -1.79 -1.55
N SER A 458 -4.49 -1.33 -2.52
CA SER A 458 -4.84 -1.35 -3.94
C SER A 458 -3.57 -1.58 -4.76
N GLU A 459 -3.40 -2.79 -5.26
CA GLU A 459 -2.17 -3.27 -5.92
C GLU A 459 -2.42 -3.52 -7.41
N PRO A 460 -1.62 -2.95 -8.32
CA PRO A 460 -1.69 -3.26 -9.73
C PRO A 460 -1.15 -4.68 -9.99
N ILE A 461 -1.90 -5.48 -10.73
CA ILE A 461 -1.49 -6.83 -11.08
C ILE A 461 -1.11 -6.95 -12.56
N GLU A 462 -0.15 -7.82 -12.84
CA GLU A 462 0.25 -8.16 -14.20
C GLU A 462 -0.59 -9.32 -14.72
N CYS A 463 -1.72 -8.96 -15.29
CA CYS A 463 -2.60 -9.91 -15.96
C CYS A 463 -3.13 -9.24 -17.23
N GLU A 464 -2.56 -9.57 -18.36
CA GLU A 464 -2.94 -9.05 -19.67
C GLU A 464 -3.08 -10.20 -20.65
N ASN A 465 -4.23 -10.30 -21.30
CA ASN A 465 -4.59 -11.38 -22.21
C ASN A 465 -4.43 -12.77 -21.58
N LYS A 466 -4.93 -12.91 -20.35
CA LYS A 466 -4.84 -14.15 -19.55
C LYS A 466 -6.06 -14.32 -18.68
N ASN A 467 -6.29 -15.56 -18.27
CA ASN A 467 -7.07 -15.83 -17.06
C ASN A 467 -6.30 -15.31 -15.85
N CYS A 468 -7.03 -14.88 -14.85
CA CYS A 468 -6.47 -14.23 -13.69
C CYS A 468 -7.23 -14.68 -12.44
N VAL A 469 -6.58 -15.45 -11.60
CA VAL A 469 -7.00 -15.76 -10.24
C VAL A 469 -5.91 -15.26 -9.33
N VAL A 470 -6.25 -14.42 -8.38
CA VAL A 470 -5.26 -13.87 -7.46
C VAL A 470 -5.41 -14.53 -6.10
N TYR A 471 -4.29 -14.96 -5.58
CA TYR A 471 -4.14 -15.47 -4.21
C TYR A 471 -3.40 -14.43 -3.40
N VAL A 472 -3.85 -14.19 -2.19
CA VAL A 472 -3.12 -13.38 -1.20
C VAL A 472 -2.79 -14.26 -0.03
N ARG A 473 -1.51 -14.30 0.34
CA ARG A 473 -0.98 -14.91 1.54
C ARG A 473 -0.75 -13.81 2.56
N VAL A 474 -1.37 -13.91 3.71
CA VAL A 474 -1.25 -12.92 4.78
C VAL A 474 -0.61 -13.61 5.97
N THR A 475 0.42 -13.00 6.52
CA THR A 475 1.10 -13.46 7.73
C THR A 475 1.02 -12.38 8.80
N ASP A 476 0.58 -12.73 10.00
CA ASP A 476 0.59 -11.84 11.15
C ASP A 476 1.96 -11.80 11.84
N LEU A 477 2.09 -10.95 12.84
CA LEU A 477 3.33 -10.82 13.61
C LEU A 477 3.59 -12.06 14.49
N SER A 478 2.58 -12.84 14.83
CA SER A 478 2.70 -14.11 15.55
C SER A 478 3.03 -15.29 14.61
N GLY A 479 3.08 -15.07 13.30
CA GLY A 479 3.43 -16.08 12.30
C GLY A 479 2.27 -16.99 11.89
N ASN A 480 1.01 -16.64 12.22
CA ASN A 480 -0.14 -17.34 11.66
C ASN A 480 -0.34 -16.88 10.22
N VAL A 481 -0.77 -17.80 9.37
CA VAL A 481 -0.90 -17.55 7.92
C VAL A 481 -2.31 -17.86 7.47
N SER A 482 -2.87 -16.99 6.66
CA SER A 482 -4.09 -17.26 5.92
C SER A 482 -3.91 -16.99 4.42
N TYR A 483 -4.77 -17.64 3.64
CA TYR A 483 -4.81 -17.49 2.20
C TYR A 483 -6.22 -17.08 1.77
N ILE A 484 -6.27 -16.11 0.88
CA ILE A 484 -7.50 -15.58 0.31
C ILE A 484 -7.36 -15.65 -1.21
N SER A 485 -8.45 -15.92 -1.94
CA SER A 485 -8.42 -15.92 -3.40
C SER A 485 -9.60 -15.18 -4.01
N THR A 486 -9.39 -14.68 -5.21
CA THR A 486 -10.47 -14.11 -6.04
C THR A 486 -11.17 -15.21 -6.84
N ASN A 487 -12.35 -14.90 -7.38
CA ASN A 487 -12.89 -15.60 -8.55
C ASN A 487 -12.05 -15.33 -9.80
N GLY A 488 -12.30 -16.08 -10.87
CA GLY A 488 -11.64 -15.88 -12.14
C GLY A 488 -12.03 -14.58 -12.83
N LEU A 489 -11.05 -13.93 -13.39
CA LEU A 489 -11.18 -12.78 -14.27
C LEU A 489 -10.46 -13.09 -15.59
N VAL A 490 -11.05 -12.77 -16.73
CA VAL A 490 -10.37 -12.73 -18.01
C VAL A 490 -9.99 -11.28 -18.32
N VAL A 491 -8.70 -11.01 -18.41
CA VAL A 491 -8.21 -9.72 -18.91
C VAL A 491 -7.91 -9.88 -20.41
N ASP A 492 -8.68 -9.21 -21.22
CA ASP A 492 -8.56 -9.22 -22.67
C ASP A 492 -8.50 -7.79 -23.19
N THR A 493 -7.32 -7.42 -23.66
CA THR A 493 -7.05 -6.08 -24.21
C THR A 493 -7.08 -6.06 -25.73
N CYS A 494 -7.30 -7.21 -26.35
CA CYS A 494 -7.34 -7.36 -27.79
C CYS A 494 -8.75 -7.08 -28.29
N ALA A 495 -8.87 -6.31 -29.34
CA ALA A 495 -10.15 -6.12 -30.01
C ALA A 495 -10.42 -7.27 -30.98
N PRO A 496 -11.68 -7.66 -31.18
CA PRO A 496 -12.03 -8.66 -32.19
C PRO A 496 -11.55 -8.26 -33.59
N ALA A 497 -11.08 -9.22 -34.33
CA ALA A 497 -10.74 -9.06 -35.75
C ALA A 497 -12.01 -9.24 -36.61
N ILE A 498 -12.17 -8.40 -37.61
CA ILE A 498 -13.34 -8.41 -38.50
C ILE A 498 -12.88 -8.58 -39.96
N SER A 499 -13.52 -9.49 -40.67
CA SER A 499 -13.39 -9.64 -42.11
C SER A 499 -14.75 -9.43 -42.79
N VAL A 500 -14.81 -8.49 -43.72
CA VAL A 500 -16.03 -8.18 -44.48
C VAL A 500 -15.82 -8.65 -45.93
N ILE A 501 -16.44 -9.77 -46.27
CA ILE A 501 -16.25 -10.47 -47.56
C ILE A 501 -17.46 -10.22 -48.44
N THR A 502 -17.21 -9.70 -49.62
CA THR A 502 -18.22 -9.45 -50.64
C THR A 502 -17.97 -10.36 -51.85
N PRO A 503 -19.00 -10.77 -52.57
CA PRO A 503 -18.82 -11.52 -53.80
C PRO A 503 -17.90 -10.80 -54.80
N GLU A 504 -17.10 -11.53 -55.52
CA GLU A 504 -16.29 -10.94 -56.58
C GLU A 504 -17.16 -10.52 -57.77
N THR A 505 -16.90 -9.35 -58.31
CA THR A 505 -17.52 -8.88 -59.56
C THR A 505 -16.46 -8.45 -60.57
N ALA A 506 -16.65 -8.75 -61.81
CA ALA A 506 -15.71 -8.40 -62.88
C ALA A 506 -15.56 -6.88 -63.08
N SER A 507 -16.58 -6.11 -62.71
CA SER A 507 -16.63 -4.65 -62.87
C SER A 507 -16.34 -3.88 -61.59
N GLY A 508 -16.32 -4.57 -60.43
CA GLY A 508 -16.29 -3.91 -59.10
C GLY A 508 -17.60 -3.21 -58.74
N VAL A 509 -18.69 -3.43 -59.53
CA VAL A 509 -20.01 -2.85 -59.34
C VAL A 509 -21.07 -3.96 -59.32
N TYR A 510 -21.95 -3.95 -58.34
CA TYR A 510 -23.05 -4.90 -58.20
C TYR A 510 -24.32 -4.37 -58.84
N SER A 511 -25.11 -5.26 -59.48
CA SER A 511 -26.40 -4.91 -60.14
C SER A 511 -27.64 -5.43 -59.38
N ALA A 512 -27.43 -6.05 -58.23
CA ALA A 512 -28.47 -6.62 -57.39
C ALA A 512 -28.08 -6.51 -55.92
N ASP A 513 -28.90 -7.01 -55.01
CA ASP A 513 -28.60 -7.15 -53.62
C ASP A 513 -27.26 -7.88 -53.41
N VAL A 514 -26.47 -7.41 -52.46
CA VAL A 514 -25.09 -7.91 -52.24
C VAL A 514 -25.09 -8.70 -50.93
N PRO A 515 -24.94 -10.04 -51.03
CA PRO A 515 -24.73 -10.83 -49.83
C PRO A 515 -23.29 -10.63 -49.34
N VAL A 516 -23.16 -10.15 -48.12
CA VAL A 516 -21.89 -9.89 -47.47
C VAL A 516 -21.70 -10.91 -46.33
N SER A 517 -20.62 -11.65 -46.36
CA SER A 517 -20.22 -12.50 -45.25
C SER A 517 -19.34 -11.73 -44.30
N ILE A 518 -19.69 -11.74 -43.02
CA ILE A 518 -18.96 -11.06 -41.94
C ILE A 518 -18.43 -12.13 -41.02
N GLU A 519 -17.10 -12.27 -41.01
CA GLU A 519 -16.39 -13.19 -40.14
C GLU A 519 -15.74 -12.36 -39.04
N VAL A 520 -16.00 -12.73 -37.80
CA VAL A 520 -15.45 -12.08 -36.60
C VAL A 520 -14.73 -13.12 -35.77
N SER A 521 -13.52 -12.81 -35.35
CA SER A 521 -12.72 -13.66 -34.49
C SER A 521 -12.16 -12.87 -33.32
N ASP A 522 -12.38 -13.37 -32.11
CA ASP A 522 -11.81 -12.84 -30.88
C ASP A 522 -10.73 -13.81 -30.38
N GLU A 523 -9.56 -13.73 -31.01
CA GLU A 523 -8.41 -14.57 -30.70
C GLU A 523 -7.18 -13.70 -30.47
N ASN A 524 -6.38 -14.09 -29.49
CA ASN A 524 -5.10 -13.45 -29.22
C ASN A 524 -3.95 -14.47 -29.17
N ALA A 525 -2.71 -13.97 -29.11
CA ALA A 525 -1.51 -14.81 -29.14
C ALA A 525 -1.38 -15.74 -27.91
N THR A 526 -2.10 -15.50 -26.85
CA THR A 526 -2.09 -16.33 -25.63
C THR A 526 -3.15 -17.43 -25.65
N GLY A 527 -4.11 -17.36 -26.57
CA GLY A 527 -5.25 -18.27 -26.64
C GLY A 527 -6.35 -17.99 -25.61
N VAL A 528 -6.26 -16.90 -24.87
CA VAL A 528 -7.27 -16.48 -23.89
C VAL A 528 -7.97 -15.24 -24.41
N ALA A 529 -9.25 -15.37 -24.73
CA ALA A 529 -10.11 -14.32 -25.25
C ALA A 529 -11.37 -14.19 -24.42
N SER A 530 -12.00 -13.02 -24.44
CA SER A 530 -13.25 -12.78 -23.71
C SER A 530 -14.48 -13.24 -24.47
N GLY A 531 -14.33 -13.56 -25.76
CA GLY A 531 -15.40 -13.95 -26.65
C GLY A 531 -16.23 -12.78 -27.17
N ILE A 532 -16.90 -13.02 -28.29
CA ILE A 532 -17.67 -11.99 -29.00
C ILE A 532 -18.96 -11.69 -28.25
N LYS A 533 -19.15 -10.44 -27.89
CA LYS A 533 -20.38 -9.93 -27.24
C LYS A 533 -21.43 -9.51 -28.25
N SER A 534 -21.04 -8.75 -29.26
CA SER A 534 -21.97 -8.29 -30.28
C SER A 534 -21.27 -7.94 -31.59
N VAL A 535 -22.00 -8.12 -32.68
CA VAL A 535 -21.63 -7.66 -34.01
C VAL A 535 -22.75 -6.78 -34.55
N ASN A 536 -22.46 -5.50 -34.71
CA ASN A 536 -23.39 -4.50 -35.21
C ASN A 536 -22.94 -3.98 -36.56
N TYR A 537 -23.89 -3.58 -37.37
CA TYR A 537 -23.57 -3.00 -38.67
C TYR A 537 -24.36 -1.72 -38.92
N THR A 538 -23.80 -0.90 -39.81
CA THR A 538 -24.47 0.28 -40.35
C THR A 538 -24.10 0.39 -41.84
N VAL A 539 -25.12 0.49 -42.70
CA VAL A 539 -24.92 0.75 -44.10
C VAL A 539 -25.37 2.17 -44.41
N THR A 540 -24.48 2.92 -45.04
CA THR A 540 -24.79 4.27 -45.47
C THR A 540 -24.65 4.42 -46.98
N ASN A 541 -25.59 5.17 -47.57
CA ASN A 541 -25.55 5.56 -48.95
C ASN A 541 -25.45 7.07 -49.04
N MET A 542 -24.38 7.61 -49.60
CA MET A 542 -24.12 9.07 -49.68
C MET A 542 -24.28 9.77 -48.33
N GLY A 543 -23.81 9.12 -47.26
CA GLY A 543 -23.86 9.66 -45.88
C GLY A 543 -25.16 9.49 -45.12
N GLN A 544 -26.18 8.89 -45.76
CA GLN A 544 -27.49 8.59 -45.12
C GLN A 544 -27.53 7.10 -44.75
N THR A 545 -27.92 6.80 -43.51
CA THR A 545 -28.13 5.40 -43.07
C THR A 545 -29.30 4.80 -43.80
N THR A 546 -29.09 3.66 -44.45
CA THR A 546 -30.07 2.88 -45.21
C THR A 546 -30.44 1.58 -44.53
N GLN A 547 -29.52 0.97 -43.82
CA GLN A 547 -29.72 -0.26 -43.05
C GLN A 547 -28.79 -0.17 -41.81
N ASP A 548 -29.29 -0.64 -40.69
CA ASP A 548 -28.49 -0.83 -39.47
C ASP A 548 -29.14 -1.93 -38.61
N GLY A 549 -28.34 -2.49 -37.73
CA GLY A 549 -28.83 -3.55 -36.84
C GLY A 549 -27.71 -4.32 -36.13
N THR A 550 -28.13 -5.35 -35.43
CA THR A 550 -27.27 -6.30 -34.74
C THR A 550 -27.35 -7.65 -35.46
N LEU A 551 -26.22 -8.18 -35.89
CA LEU A 551 -26.11 -9.49 -36.51
C LEU A 551 -25.94 -10.60 -35.50
N TYR A 552 -25.15 -10.33 -34.46
CA TYR A 552 -24.89 -11.26 -33.37
C TYR A 552 -24.96 -10.53 -32.03
N SER A 553 -25.52 -11.19 -31.03
CA SER A 553 -25.52 -10.71 -29.65
C SER A 553 -25.49 -11.88 -28.69
N TYR A 554 -24.50 -11.88 -27.82
CA TYR A 554 -24.38 -12.84 -26.73
C TYR A 554 -25.22 -12.41 -25.52
N ASP A 555 -26.16 -13.28 -25.12
CA ASP A 555 -26.97 -13.04 -23.93
C ASP A 555 -26.36 -13.77 -22.71
N LYS A 556 -25.68 -13.00 -21.86
CA LYS A 556 -25.04 -13.47 -20.65
C LYS A 556 -25.98 -14.16 -19.67
N THR A 557 -27.27 -13.82 -19.70
CA THR A 557 -28.27 -14.33 -18.74
C THR A 557 -28.79 -15.72 -19.10
N ALA A 558 -28.70 -16.10 -20.36
CA ALA A 558 -29.26 -17.34 -20.87
C ALA A 558 -28.29 -18.52 -20.86
N ALA A 559 -26.99 -18.28 -21.05
CA ALA A 559 -26.02 -19.34 -21.36
C ALA A 559 -24.98 -19.62 -20.26
N GLY A 560 -24.81 -18.75 -19.26
CA GLY A 560 -23.64 -18.79 -18.40
C GLY A 560 -22.35 -18.48 -19.21
N LEU A 561 -21.24 -18.29 -18.52
CA LEU A 561 -19.97 -17.96 -19.19
C LEU A 561 -19.27 -19.13 -19.88
N LYS A 562 -19.90 -20.30 -19.93
CA LYS A 562 -19.30 -21.55 -20.46
C LYS A 562 -19.35 -21.70 -21.97
N ASP A 563 -20.22 -20.93 -22.63
CA ASP A 563 -20.50 -21.03 -24.06
C ASP A 563 -20.11 -19.75 -24.81
N LEU A 564 -18.94 -19.19 -24.50
CA LEU A 564 -18.40 -18.03 -25.20
C LEU A 564 -17.95 -18.42 -26.60
N GLU A 565 -18.43 -17.72 -27.61
CA GLU A 565 -17.98 -17.91 -28.98
C GLU A 565 -16.85 -16.92 -29.31
N ASN A 566 -15.70 -17.45 -29.62
CA ASN A 566 -14.55 -16.66 -30.10
C ASN A 566 -14.59 -16.46 -31.62
N HIS A 567 -15.48 -17.14 -32.30
CA HIS A 567 -15.59 -17.07 -33.79
C HIS A 567 -17.07 -17.07 -34.20
N VAL A 568 -17.46 -16.04 -34.94
CA VAL A 568 -18.83 -15.87 -35.43
C VAL A 568 -18.79 -15.56 -36.92
N THR A 569 -19.69 -16.21 -37.69
CA THR A 569 -19.87 -15.91 -39.11
C THR A 569 -21.33 -15.55 -39.34
N GLU A 570 -21.56 -14.35 -39.83
CA GLU A 570 -22.89 -13.81 -40.06
C GLU A 570 -23.07 -13.38 -41.54
N GLN A 571 -24.30 -13.35 -41.97
CA GLN A 571 -24.66 -12.91 -43.33
C GLN A 571 -25.45 -11.63 -43.29
N LEU A 572 -25.10 -10.66 -44.12
CA LEU A 572 -25.76 -9.39 -44.29
C LEU A 572 -26.10 -9.15 -45.74
N ASP A 573 -27.38 -9.02 -46.08
CA ASP A 573 -27.78 -8.65 -47.42
C ASP A 573 -27.90 -7.13 -47.55
N ILE A 574 -27.12 -6.54 -48.41
CA ILE A 574 -27.18 -5.11 -48.74
C ILE A 574 -28.19 -4.89 -49.86
N SER A 575 -29.31 -4.24 -49.52
CA SER A 575 -30.40 -3.96 -50.46
C SER A 575 -29.94 -3.00 -51.57
N ALA A 576 -29.94 -3.45 -52.79
CA ALA A 576 -29.62 -2.62 -53.96
C ALA A 576 -30.65 -1.50 -54.17
N ALA A 577 -31.89 -1.74 -53.79
CA ALA A 577 -32.95 -0.74 -53.92
C ALA A 577 -32.71 0.51 -53.08
N SER A 578 -32.16 0.33 -51.86
CA SER A 578 -31.85 1.43 -50.94
C SER A 578 -30.44 2.01 -51.15
N ASN A 579 -29.55 1.27 -51.82
CA ASN A 579 -28.11 1.56 -51.88
C ASN A 579 -27.60 1.74 -53.31
N ASN A 580 -28.45 2.16 -54.22
CA ASN A 580 -28.03 2.35 -55.65
C ASN A 580 -27.12 3.58 -55.80
N SER A 581 -25.82 3.41 -55.50
CA SER A 581 -24.80 4.45 -55.66
C SER A 581 -23.38 3.86 -55.74
N ASN A 582 -22.41 4.70 -56.09
CA ASN A 582 -20.98 4.37 -56.01
C ASN A 582 -20.35 4.64 -54.62
N GLU A 583 -21.14 5.08 -53.65
CA GLU A 583 -20.70 5.51 -52.32
C GLU A 583 -21.48 4.77 -51.23
N VAL A 584 -21.55 3.44 -51.36
CA VAL A 584 -22.15 2.61 -50.30
C VAL A 584 -21.05 2.20 -49.32
N ARG A 585 -21.18 2.63 -48.12
CA ARG A 585 -20.27 2.35 -47.01
C ARG A 585 -20.92 1.37 -46.06
N ILE A 586 -20.21 0.33 -45.69
CA ILE A 586 -20.59 -0.68 -44.72
C ILE A 586 -19.64 -0.58 -43.55
N ASP A 587 -20.12 -0.19 -42.42
CA ASP A 587 -19.38 -0.22 -41.15
C ASP A 587 -19.84 -1.43 -40.35
N VAL A 588 -18.91 -2.25 -39.93
CA VAL A 588 -19.16 -3.40 -39.06
C VAL A 588 -18.35 -3.19 -37.79
N THR A 589 -19.04 -3.19 -36.67
CA THR A 589 -18.41 -3.06 -35.34
C THR A 589 -18.63 -4.33 -34.54
N ALA A 590 -17.55 -4.98 -34.15
CA ALA A 590 -17.58 -6.07 -33.20
C ALA A 590 -17.10 -5.59 -31.85
N THR A 591 -17.75 -6.07 -30.80
CA THR A 591 -17.39 -5.79 -29.42
C THR A 591 -17.29 -7.12 -28.70
N ASP A 592 -16.22 -7.31 -27.93
CA ASP A 592 -16.01 -8.46 -27.07
C ASP A 592 -16.70 -8.32 -25.71
N ASN A 593 -16.64 -9.35 -24.88
CA ASN A 593 -17.22 -9.32 -23.54
C ASN A 593 -16.39 -8.48 -22.55
N ALA A 594 -15.12 -8.20 -22.83
CA ALA A 594 -14.30 -7.26 -22.07
C ALA A 594 -14.68 -5.79 -22.36
N GLY A 595 -15.39 -5.55 -23.45
CA GLY A 595 -15.86 -4.23 -23.87
C GLY A 595 -14.96 -3.55 -24.89
N THR A 596 -13.96 -4.26 -25.41
CA THR A 596 -13.08 -3.75 -26.47
C THR A 596 -13.82 -3.88 -27.81
N ALA A 597 -13.76 -2.85 -28.63
CA ALA A 597 -14.46 -2.80 -29.89
C ALA A 597 -13.55 -2.42 -31.04
N TYR A 598 -13.82 -3.00 -32.18
CA TYR A 598 -13.18 -2.66 -33.44
C TYR A 598 -14.21 -2.46 -34.54
N THR A 599 -13.93 -1.52 -35.44
CA THR A 599 -14.79 -1.23 -36.58
C THR A 599 -14.02 -1.35 -37.87
N VAL A 600 -14.58 -2.12 -38.78
CA VAL A 600 -14.09 -2.21 -40.16
C VAL A 600 -15.07 -1.53 -41.10
N THR A 601 -14.53 -0.75 -42.02
CA THR A 601 -15.29 -0.07 -43.06
C THR A 601 -15.01 -0.71 -44.39
N LYS A 602 -16.05 -1.08 -45.14
CA LYS A 602 -15.99 -1.56 -46.49
C LYS A 602 -16.79 -0.66 -47.42
N TYR A 603 -16.24 -0.36 -48.56
CA TYR A 603 -16.94 0.40 -49.60
C TYR A 603 -17.29 -0.52 -50.74
N ILE A 604 -18.53 -0.39 -51.23
CA ILE A 604 -19.00 -1.11 -52.42
C ILE A 604 -19.72 -0.15 -53.35
N LYS A 605 -19.90 -0.57 -54.58
CA LYS A 605 -20.63 0.18 -55.62
C LYS A 605 -21.80 -0.65 -56.09
N ILE A 606 -22.98 -0.07 -56.02
CA ILE A 606 -24.20 -0.75 -56.51
C ILE A 606 -24.84 0.15 -57.57
N ASP A 607 -25.16 -0.44 -58.70
CA ASP A 607 -25.83 0.22 -59.79
C ASP A 607 -26.87 -0.67 -60.43
N THR A 608 -28.12 -0.37 -60.13
CA THR A 608 -29.29 -1.06 -60.71
C THR A 608 -29.92 -0.22 -61.81
N THR A 609 -29.35 0.93 -62.11
CA THR A 609 -29.91 1.84 -63.11
C THR A 609 -29.43 1.44 -64.49
N ALA A 610 -30.34 1.15 -65.35
CA ALA A 610 -30.02 0.89 -66.75
C ALA A 610 -29.51 2.14 -67.47
N PRO A 611 -28.49 2.01 -68.34
CA PRO A 611 -28.05 3.14 -69.14
C PRO A 611 -29.17 3.73 -69.99
N THR A 612 -29.20 5.01 -70.06
CA THR A 612 -30.11 5.71 -70.97
C THR A 612 -29.36 6.07 -72.24
N VAL A 613 -30.01 5.77 -73.34
CA VAL A 613 -29.45 6.04 -74.67
C VAL A 613 -30.32 7.06 -75.38
N GLN A 614 -29.71 8.14 -75.83
CA GLN A 614 -30.36 9.15 -76.62
C GLN A 614 -29.63 9.20 -77.97
N VAL A 615 -30.41 9.17 -79.04
CA VAL A 615 -29.89 9.35 -80.40
C VAL A 615 -30.44 10.68 -80.89
N SER A 616 -29.51 11.49 -81.34
CA SER A 616 -29.85 12.79 -81.99
C SER A 616 -29.14 12.89 -83.32
N TYR A 617 -29.65 13.67 -84.17
CA TYR A 617 -29.12 13.89 -85.51
C TYR A 617 -28.69 15.35 -85.72
N ASP A 618 -27.66 15.55 -86.49
CA ASP A 618 -27.05 16.86 -86.73
C ASP A 618 -27.98 17.87 -87.40
N ASN A 619 -28.95 17.58 -87.97
CA ASN A 619 -29.94 18.51 -88.54
C ASN A 619 -31.35 17.94 -88.27
N ASN A 620 -32.20 18.72 -87.64
CA ASN A 620 -33.53 18.27 -87.21
C ASN A 620 -34.62 18.52 -88.24
N SER A 621 -34.33 19.23 -89.29
CA SER A 621 -35.32 19.55 -90.35
C SER A 621 -35.27 18.51 -91.46
N ALA A 622 -36.26 17.67 -91.50
CA ALA A 622 -36.45 16.79 -92.64
C ALA A 622 -36.75 17.60 -93.89
N ASP A 623 -36.12 17.22 -95.01
CA ASP A 623 -36.43 17.84 -96.32
C ASP A 623 -37.89 17.50 -96.72
N LYS A 624 -38.33 16.34 -96.31
CA LYS A 624 -39.68 15.87 -96.50
C LYS A 624 -40.03 14.81 -95.44
N SER A 625 -41.31 14.75 -94.98
CA SER A 625 -41.79 13.68 -94.13
C SER A 625 -43.04 13.03 -94.78
N PHE A 626 -43.13 11.74 -94.61
CA PHE A 626 -44.29 10.99 -95.05
C PHE A 626 -44.62 9.92 -93.98
N GLY A 627 -45.74 10.15 -93.20
CA GLY A 627 -45.97 9.41 -91.99
C GLY A 627 -44.86 9.65 -90.98
N ASP A 628 -44.37 8.60 -90.35
CA ASP A 628 -43.28 8.66 -89.38
C ASP A 628 -41.88 8.60 -90.06
N THR A 629 -41.82 8.61 -91.37
CA THR A 629 -40.57 8.51 -92.12
C THR A 629 -40.14 9.93 -92.58
N ALA A 630 -38.93 10.31 -92.16
CA ALA A 630 -38.27 11.57 -92.51
C ALA A 630 -37.25 11.34 -93.63
N TYR A 631 -37.29 12.15 -94.72
CA TYR A 631 -36.43 12.08 -95.88
C TYR A 631 -35.46 13.24 -95.92
N PHE A 632 -34.20 12.95 -96.16
CA PHE A 632 -33.09 13.89 -96.17
C PHE A 632 -32.31 13.81 -97.48
N LYS A 633 -31.85 14.92 -97.99
CA LYS A 633 -31.04 15.03 -99.24
C LYS A 633 -29.54 14.89 -98.96
N ALA A 634 -29.10 15.10 -97.74
CA ALA A 634 -27.70 15.05 -97.38
C ALA A 634 -27.43 13.93 -96.34
N PRO A 635 -26.18 13.38 -96.31
CA PRO A 635 -25.76 12.50 -95.22
C PRO A 635 -26.02 13.11 -93.87
N ARG A 636 -26.38 12.27 -92.92
CA ARG A 636 -26.62 12.71 -91.55
C ARG A 636 -25.65 12.02 -90.60
N THR A 637 -25.26 12.78 -89.59
CA THR A 637 -24.50 12.24 -88.46
C THR A 637 -25.41 11.95 -87.35
N ALA A 638 -25.48 10.73 -86.86
CA ALA A 638 -26.17 10.38 -85.62
C ALA A 638 -25.18 10.51 -84.49
N THR A 639 -25.56 11.27 -83.44
CA THR A 639 -24.87 11.32 -82.19
C THR A 639 -25.62 10.46 -81.20
N VAL A 640 -24.96 9.46 -80.72
CA VAL A 640 -25.47 8.61 -79.63
C VAL A 640 -24.90 9.10 -78.35
N LYS A 641 -25.77 9.54 -77.43
CA LYS A 641 -25.38 9.90 -76.08
C LYS A 641 -25.85 8.81 -75.12
N VAL A 642 -24.88 8.15 -74.50
CA VAL A 642 -25.17 7.18 -73.44
C VAL A 642 -24.94 7.90 -72.10
N THR A 643 -25.87 7.82 -71.23
CA THR A 643 -25.77 8.33 -69.86
C THR A 643 -25.80 7.15 -68.93
N GLU A 644 -24.70 6.93 -68.25
CA GLU A 644 -24.49 5.81 -67.33
C GLU A 644 -23.48 6.22 -66.26
N ARG A 645 -23.78 5.89 -65.01
CA ARG A 645 -22.91 6.21 -63.87
C ARG A 645 -21.60 5.38 -63.90
N ASN A 646 -21.74 4.09 -64.19
CA ASN A 646 -20.60 3.15 -64.28
C ASN A 646 -20.34 2.78 -65.73
N PHE A 647 -20.17 3.76 -66.58
CA PHE A 647 -20.00 3.64 -68.03
C PHE A 647 -18.79 2.81 -68.45
N ASP A 648 -19.01 1.77 -69.21
CA ASP A 648 -17.96 0.95 -69.86
C ASP A 648 -18.10 1.08 -71.36
N ALA A 649 -17.20 1.83 -71.97
CA ALA A 649 -17.19 2.09 -73.41
C ALA A 649 -17.04 0.80 -74.24
N SER A 650 -16.39 -0.25 -73.73
CA SER A 650 -16.18 -1.52 -74.43
C SER A 650 -17.46 -2.32 -74.59
N LYS A 651 -18.48 -2.03 -73.83
CA LYS A 651 -19.79 -2.70 -73.86
C LYS A 651 -20.88 -1.93 -74.65
N VAL A 652 -20.50 -0.81 -75.24
CA VAL A 652 -21.42 -0.03 -76.08
C VAL A 652 -21.30 -0.54 -77.50
N ALA A 653 -22.36 -1.09 -78.03
CA ALA A 653 -22.49 -1.45 -79.40
C ALA A 653 -23.52 -0.60 -80.16
N ALA A 654 -23.13 -0.03 -81.26
CA ALA A 654 -24.05 0.69 -82.15
C ALA A 654 -24.08 -0.02 -83.50
N GLU A 655 -25.27 -0.36 -83.92
CA GLU A 655 -25.48 -1.00 -85.19
C GLU A 655 -26.43 -0.15 -86.06
N ILE A 656 -26.05 0.12 -87.25
CA ILE A 656 -26.91 0.80 -88.24
C ILE A 656 -27.33 -0.26 -89.27
N LYS A 657 -28.62 -0.54 -89.32
CA LYS A 657 -29.22 -1.45 -90.31
C LYS A 657 -29.87 -0.65 -91.40
N ALA A 658 -29.47 -0.93 -92.68
CA ALA A 658 -30.20 -0.47 -93.82
C ALA A 658 -31.47 -1.31 -93.97
N ALA A 659 -32.64 -0.70 -94.21
CA ALA A 659 -33.91 -1.34 -94.37
C ALA A 659 -34.02 -1.94 -95.78
#